data_540141900c20c450511dfb5d0cff48a1
#
_entry.id   540141900c20c450511dfb5d0cff48a1
#
_cell.length_a   1.000
_cell.length_b   1.000
_cell.length_c   1.000
_cell.angle_alpha   90.00
_cell.angle_beta   90.00
_cell.angle_gamma   90.00
#
_symmetry.space_group_name_H-M   'P 1'
#
loop_
_entity.id
_entity.type
_entity.pdbx_description
1 polymer ?
#
loop_
_entity_poly.entity_id
_entity_poly.type
_entity_poly.pdbx_seq_one_letter_code
_entity_poly.pdbx_strand_id
1 'polypeptide(L)'
;MNMKLCDAGMVSCVRFLVFCAMVCVGANQGVWSQDSDGRCVILGRVVDATTNAPLPFASVVLQGSTVGTTTDFDGEYRLEGIPAGVNNVIVSFLGYKTQTIFEIETTPSRPAVVNVALEEAAVVVDAAEVVAESRATAEEAPLSVRSIGTNEIKRNPGGGRDISRALRSLPGVAAIPSFRNDIVIRGGAPNENRFYLDGIEIPNINHFATQGASGGPVGMINVDLVQGVDFYAGAFPAARGNALSSVMEFRFKEARTDQWTANAVVGTSDLGVTLEGPTGDRSSLIVSARRSYLQLLFEVIGLPFLPIYNDYQYKWTWRPDDRNAVTVLGLGALDNFELNTALAEDTSAQDYLNQVAILDVLPISEQWNYMQGVKWDHYMDDGKWMLVLSRNMLDNSSYKHLDNDVNQPRTFDYLSQEIENKFRAERLRNLEGGWKASAGVAGEYAKYNNDTKTTVFVPQAGPQDIAFASAFKMVKYGAFAQASKTTLQERLVLSAGMRIDGAALVDVMDGVDMPESQHLSNPWKQFSPRMSASWSFAPGWTANANTGIYHQLPAYTILGFGQTDSTGQTSLANWRDGLRYTSNRQVVAGVRKELAERNAAVSVEGFFKGYEGSPASEANGIALANLGADFGVVGNEAVNFDALGRAYGLEFLLQQRLYKGYYGLLAYTLVRSEYQNPGDDLDISLWTPSSWDNRHIVSFTGGKKWDSGWEVGLRVLFSGGLPYTPYDVAQSLEIVNWDTFNAPILDYDLLNTERNGAFHQVDLRLDRKWFFDQWSLDVFMDVQNLTGAAPPQRAQLDVVRDPATGRPVESTTNPASYDPRFISLSSGAVLPAIGMIVEL
;
A
#
# COMPACT_ATOMS: atom_id res chain seq x y z
N MET A 1 34.37 -3.99 27.24
CA MET A 1 33.68 -5.09 27.98
C MET A 1 32.24 -5.33 27.43
N ASN A 2 31.87 -4.62 26.36
CA ASN A 2 30.46 -4.61 25.78
C ASN A 2 30.24 -5.48 24.53
N MET A 3 31.26 -6.15 24.01
CA MET A 3 31.04 -7.25 23.05
C MET A 3 30.27 -8.49 23.62
N LYS A 4 30.18 -8.59 24.96
CA LYS A 4 29.51 -9.74 25.62
C LYS A 4 28.00 -9.59 25.79
N LEU A 5 27.43 -8.38 25.71
CA LEU A 5 25.97 -8.18 25.82
C LEU A 5 25.24 -8.34 24.49
N CYS A 6 25.84 -7.91 23.37
CA CYS A 6 25.33 -8.23 22.02
C CYS A 6 25.41 -9.74 21.73
N ASP A 7 26.50 -10.39 22.16
CA ASP A 7 26.63 -11.86 22.06
C ASP A 7 25.60 -12.61 22.93
N ALA A 8 25.26 -12.09 24.12
CA ALA A 8 24.28 -12.73 24.99
C ALA A 8 22.85 -12.62 24.46
N GLY A 9 22.46 -11.51 23.84
CA GLY A 9 21.16 -11.33 23.18
C GLY A 9 21.03 -12.21 21.95
N MET A 10 22.04 -12.21 21.08
CA MET A 10 22.08 -13.03 19.87
C MET A 10 22.15 -14.53 20.22
N VAL A 11 22.93 -14.92 21.24
CA VAL A 11 23.00 -16.30 21.73
C VAL A 11 21.69 -16.74 22.40
N SER A 12 20.95 -15.84 23.09
CA SER A 12 19.61 -16.14 23.62
C SER A 12 18.57 -16.27 22.51
N CYS A 13 18.58 -15.41 21.50
CA CYS A 13 17.72 -15.54 20.31
C CYS A 13 18.03 -16.81 19.53
N VAL A 14 19.31 -17.13 19.29
CA VAL A 14 19.71 -18.38 18.63
C VAL A 14 19.35 -19.59 19.47
N ARG A 15 19.49 -19.57 20.80
CA ARG A 15 19.05 -20.66 21.66
C ARG A 15 17.53 -20.83 21.68
N PHE A 16 16.78 -19.73 21.67
CA PHE A 16 15.32 -19.77 21.54
C PHE A 16 14.89 -20.30 20.17
N LEU A 17 15.55 -19.87 19.10
CA LEU A 17 15.35 -20.38 17.73
C LEU A 17 15.68 -21.88 17.62
N VAL A 18 16.80 -22.33 18.21
CA VAL A 18 17.18 -23.74 18.29
C VAL A 18 16.20 -24.55 19.14
N PHE A 19 15.69 -23.98 20.25
CA PHE A 19 14.67 -24.63 21.07
C PHE A 19 13.33 -24.76 20.33
N CYS A 20 12.88 -23.73 19.61
CA CYS A 20 11.69 -23.79 18.76
C CYS A 20 11.88 -24.76 17.59
N ALA A 21 13.06 -24.77 16.95
CA ALA A 21 13.40 -25.76 15.93
C ALA A 21 13.44 -27.20 16.49
N MET A 22 13.95 -27.40 17.71
CA MET A 22 13.93 -28.70 18.41
C MET A 22 12.50 -29.13 18.79
N VAL A 23 11.63 -28.20 19.19
CA VAL A 23 10.21 -28.49 19.42
C VAL A 23 9.53 -28.92 18.10
N CYS A 24 9.82 -28.24 17.01
CA CYS A 24 9.32 -28.61 15.67
C CYS A 24 9.87 -29.98 15.19
N VAL A 25 11.12 -30.31 15.52
CA VAL A 25 11.76 -31.61 15.18
C VAL A 25 11.34 -32.70 16.16
N GLY A 26 11.15 -32.38 17.44
CA GLY A 26 10.72 -33.32 18.49
C GLY A 26 9.28 -33.82 18.35
N ALA A 27 8.41 -33.02 17.71
CA ALA A 27 7.05 -33.39 17.37
C ALA A 27 6.94 -34.49 16.29
N ASN A 28 8.05 -34.91 15.73
CA ASN A 28 8.10 -35.90 14.65
C ASN A 28 8.18 -37.39 15.13
N GLN A 29 8.09 -37.66 16.43
CA GLN A 29 8.17 -39.04 16.98
C GLN A 29 6.83 -39.59 17.49
N GLY A 30 5.72 -38.98 17.15
CA GLY A 30 4.38 -39.55 17.39
C GLY A 30 3.75 -39.98 16.07
N VAL A 31 3.45 -41.24 15.90
CA VAL A 31 2.69 -41.80 14.76
C VAL A 31 1.36 -41.06 14.58
N TRP A 32 1.38 -40.03 13.72
CA TRP A 32 0.15 -39.43 13.19
C TRP A 32 0.14 -39.71 11.70
N SER A 33 -0.54 -40.79 11.33
CA SER A 33 -0.83 -41.10 9.93
C SER A 33 -1.67 -40.01 9.35
N GLN A 34 -1.09 -39.22 8.46
CA GLN A 34 -1.86 -38.35 7.54
C GLN A 34 -2.46 -39.22 6.43
N ASP A 35 -3.44 -40.04 6.74
CA ASP A 35 -4.36 -40.60 5.76
C ASP A 35 -5.41 -39.54 5.47
N SER A 36 -5.04 -38.56 4.63
CA SER A 36 -5.89 -37.42 4.26
C SER A 36 -6.58 -37.61 2.90
N ASP A 37 -6.62 -38.82 2.38
CA ASP A 37 -7.26 -39.09 1.11
C ASP A 37 -8.78 -38.87 1.16
N GLY A 38 -9.21 -37.79 0.47
CA GLY A 38 -10.58 -37.58 0.10
C GLY A 38 -11.57 -37.09 1.18
N ARG A 39 -11.08 -36.44 2.26
CA ARG A 39 -11.94 -35.95 3.36
C ARG A 39 -12.34 -34.49 3.26
N CYS A 40 -11.73 -33.68 2.40
CA CYS A 40 -12.04 -32.26 2.32
C CYS A 40 -13.19 -31.97 1.36
N VAL A 41 -13.88 -30.86 1.64
CA VAL A 41 -15.06 -30.42 0.90
C VAL A 41 -14.88 -28.95 0.50
N ILE A 42 -15.29 -28.61 -0.72
CA ILE A 42 -15.49 -27.21 -1.14
C ILE A 42 -16.99 -27.00 -1.37
N LEU A 43 -17.51 -25.93 -0.77
CA LEU A 43 -18.87 -25.46 -0.94
C LEU A 43 -18.84 -24.11 -1.67
N GLY A 44 -19.90 -23.76 -2.33
CA GLY A 44 -20.03 -22.44 -2.92
C GLY A 44 -21.20 -22.29 -3.83
N ARG A 45 -21.31 -21.09 -4.41
CA ARG A 45 -22.35 -20.74 -5.37
C ARG A 45 -21.69 -20.20 -6.64
N VAL A 46 -22.23 -20.58 -7.80
CA VAL A 46 -21.82 -20.05 -9.11
C VAL A 46 -22.95 -19.17 -9.64
N VAL A 47 -22.61 -17.92 -9.94
CA VAL A 47 -23.56 -16.91 -10.40
C VAL A 47 -23.01 -16.16 -11.61
N ASP A 48 -23.89 -15.45 -12.32
CA ASP A 48 -23.52 -14.46 -13.31
C ASP A 48 -22.89 -13.24 -12.62
N ALA A 49 -21.74 -12.77 -13.10
CA ALA A 49 -20.97 -11.68 -12.48
C ALA A 49 -21.69 -10.33 -12.49
N THR A 50 -22.60 -10.11 -13.43
CA THR A 50 -23.27 -8.82 -13.65
C THR A 50 -24.66 -8.79 -13.04
N THR A 51 -25.42 -9.89 -13.18
CA THR A 51 -26.82 -9.96 -12.77
C THR A 51 -27.04 -10.70 -11.46
N ASN A 52 -25.99 -11.38 -10.93
CA ASN A 52 -26.04 -12.28 -9.78
C ASN A 52 -27.04 -13.44 -9.91
N ALA A 53 -27.55 -13.70 -11.14
CA ALA A 53 -28.42 -14.84 -11.41
C ALA A 53 -27.67 -16.15 -11.17
N PRO A 54 -28.30 -17.16 -10.51
CA PRO A 54 -27.65 -18.45 -10.32
C PRO A 54 -27.42 -19.12 -11.68
N LEU A 55 -26.32 -19.86 -11.79
CA LEU A 55 -25.98 -20.64 -12.99
C LEU A 55 -26.15 -22.13 -12.66
N PRO A 56 -27.35 -22.70 -12.95
CA PRO A 56 -27.62 -24.10 -12.69
C PRO A 56 -26.86 -25.01 -13.66
N PHE A 57 -26.37 -26.14 -13.16
CA PHE A 57 -25.59 -27.12 -13.91
C PHE A 57 -24.22 -26.62 -14.40
N ALA A 58 -23.67 -25.57 -13.79
CA ALA A 58 -22.30 -25.19 -14.03
C ALA A 58 -21.35 -26.29 -13.54
N SER A 59 -20.35 -26.60 -14.35
CA SER A 59 -19.36 -27.64 -14.00
C SER A 59 -18.30 -27.10 -13.08
N VAL A 60 -18.01 -27.82 -11.99
CA VAL A 60 -16.99 -27.50 -11.00
C VAL A 60 -16.05 -28.69 -10.85
N VAL A 61 -14.80 -28.56 -11.30
CA VAL A 61 -13.84 -29.70 -11.41
C VAL A 61 -12.52 -29.35 -10.73
N LEU A 62 -11.97 -30.28 -9.97
CA LEU A 62 -10.63 -30.17 -9.42
C LEU A 62 -9.57 -30.27 -10.53
N GLN A 63 -8.74 -29.24 -10.70
CA GLN A 63 -7.74 -29.20 -11.76
C GLN A 63 -6.79 -30.41 -11.72
N GLY A 64 -6.66 -31.09 -12.86
CA GLY A 64 -5.77 -32.23 -12.99
C GLY A 64 -6.33 -33.54 -12.41
N SER A 65 -7.61 -33.61 -12.06
CA SER A 65 -8.28 -34.81 -11.57
C SER A 65 -9.62 -35.07 -12.28
N THR A 66 -10.25 -36.20 -11.98
CA THR A 66 -11.61 -36.54 -12.42
C THR A 66 -12.66 -36.19 -11.37
N VAL A 67 -12.26 -35.59 -10.24
CA VAL A 67 -13.18 -35.17 -9.17
C VAL A 67 -13.90 -33.91 -9.60
N GLY A 68 -15.20 -33.95 -9.68
CA GLY A 68 -16.04 -32.84 -10.12
C GLY A 68 -17.49 -32.98 -9.67
N THR A 69 -18.24 -31.89 -9.74
CA THR A 69 -19.67 -31.79 -9.46
C THR A 69 -20.29 -30.76 -10.36
N THR A 70 -21.61 -30.63 -10.29
CA THR A 70 -22.37 -29.58 -10.97
C THR A 70 -23.19 -28.79 -9.95
N THR A 71 -23.47 -27.53 -10.27
CA THR A 71 -24.37 -26.70 -9.45
C THR A 71 -25.83 -27.17 -9.56
N ASP A 72 -26.61 -26.96 -8.51
CA ASP A 72 -28.04 -27.14 -8.46
C ASP A 72 -28.82 -25.95 -9.10
N PHE A 73 -30.14 -25.89 -8.93
CA PHE A 73 -30.98 -24.83 -9.50
C PHE A 73 -30.76 -23.45 -8.90
N ASP A 74 -30.24 -23.40 -7.67
CA ASP A 74 -29.90 -22.17 -6.96
C ASP A 74 -28.42 -21.74 -7.19
N GLY A 75 -27.72 -22.49 -8.08
CA GLY A 75 -26.32 -22.28 -8.39
C GLY A 75 -25.36 -22.77 -7.31
N GLU A 76 -25.89 -23.50 -6.29
CA GLU A 76 -25.05 -24.01 -5.19
C GLU A 76 -24.36 -25.32 -5.59
N TYR A 77 -23.18 -25.56 -5.04
CA TYR A 77 -22.44 -26.80 -5.29
C TYR A 77 -21.72 -27.30 -4.04
N ARG A 78 -21.50 -28.61 -4.03
CA ARG A 78 -20.69 -29.30 -3.05
C ARG A 78 -19.73 -30.25 -3.76
N LEU A 79 -18.43 -29.98 -3.66
CA LEU A 79 -17.37 -30.81 -4.24
C LEU A 79 -16.68 -31.56 -3.11
N GLU A 80 -16.75 -32.88 -3.15
CA GLU A 80 -16.21 -33.80 -2.14
C GLU A 80 -15.05 -34.61 -2.70
N GLY A 81 -14.31 -35.31 -1.83
CA GLY A 81 -13.22 -36.17 -2.26
C GLY A 81 -11.94 -35.44 -2.61
N ILE A 82 -11.73 -34.24 -2.00
CA ILE A 82 -10.59 -33.39 -2.25
C ILE A 82 -9.46 -33.73 -1.27
N PRO A 83 -8.20 -33.80 -1.69
CA PRO A 83 -7.07 -33.95 -0.77
C PRO A 83 -6.92 -32.68 0.11
N ALA A 84 -6.44 -32.85 1.35
CA ALA A 84 -6.07 -31.74 2.19
C ALA A 84 -4.87 -30.99 1.59
N GLY A 85 -4.85 -29.66 1.76
CA GLY A 85 -3.78 -28.81 1.27
C GLY A 85 -4.27 -27.75 0.30
N VAL A 86 -3.49 -27.41 -0.71
CA VAL A 86 -3.79 -26.34 -1.68
C VAL A 86 -4.21 -26.94 -3.02
N ASN A 87 -5.41 -26.60 -3.46
CA ASN A 87 -6.04 -27.16 -4.64
C ASN A 87 -6.52 -26.04 -5.59
N ASN A 88 -6.61 -26.36 -6.89
CA ASN A 88 -7.18 -25.45 -7.89
C ASN A 88 -8.49 -26.04 -8.40
N VAL A 89 -9.48 -25.17 -8.60
CA VAL A 89 -10.80 -25.56 -9.10
C VAL A 89 -11.10 -24.83 -10.40
N ILE A 90 -11.57 -25.54 -11.40
CA ILE A 90 -12.02 -25.01 -12.68
C ILE A 90 -13.54 -24.97 -12.67
N VAL A 91 -14.12 -23.80 -12.96
CA VAL A 91 -15.56 -23.60 -13.06
C VAL A 91 -15.91 -23.16 -14.48
N SER A 92 -16.84 -23.86 -15.11
CA SER A 92 -17.26 -23.58 -16.48
C SER A 92 -18.77 -23.72 -16.65
N PHE A 93 -19.34 -22.91 -17.52
CA PHE A 93 -20.77 -22.96 -17.91
C PHE A 93 -20.91 -22.54 -19.37
N LEU A 94 -21.87 -23.12 -20.06
CA LEU A 94 -22.12 -22.83 -21.48
C LEU A 94 -22.51 -21.36 -21.68
N GLY A 95 -21.82 -20.64 -22.57
CA GLY A 95 -22.02 -19.20 -22.79
C GLY A 95 -21.27 -18.30 -21.81
N TYR A 96 -20.41 -18.85 -20.95
CA TYR A 96 -19.62 -18.11 -19.99
C TYR A 96 -18.13 -18.41 -20.14
N LYS A 97 -17.29 -17.46 -19.72
CA LYS A 97 -15.85 -17.66 -19.67
C LYS A 97 -15.50 -18.65 -18.57
N THR A 98 -14.69 -19.66 -18.90
CA THR A 98 -14.19 -20.62 -17.92
C THR A 98 -13.25 -19.90 -16.95
N GLN A 99 -13.42 -20.12 -15.64
CA GLN A 99 -12.58 -19.52 -14.60
C GLN A 99 -11.87 -20.61 -13.79
N THR A 100 -10.56 -20.42 -13.57
CA THR A 100 -9.78 -21.23 -12.64
C THR A 100 -9.55 -20.45 -11.34
N ILE A 101 -10.01 -21.02 -10.22
CA ILE A 101 -9.71 -20.49 -8.88
C ILE A 101 -8.48 -21.21 -8.37
N PHE A 102 -7.41 -20.45 -8.22
CA PHE A 102 -6.12 -20.99 -7.80
C PHE A 102 -5.96 -21.01 -6.29
N GLU A 103 -5.23 -22.02 -5.82
CA GLU A 103 -4.69 -22.09 -4.48
C GLU A 103 -5.74 -22.02 -3.36
N ILE A 104 -6.88 -22.74 -3.55
CA ILE A 104 -7.88 -22.94 -2.50
C ILE A 104 -7.29 -23.84 -1.44
N GLU A 105 -7.21 -23.34 -0.20
CA GLU A 105 -6.80 -24.16 0.92
C GLU A 105 -7.96 -25.01 1.42
N THR A 106 -7.78 -26.33 1.43
CA THR A 106 -8.77 -27.33 1.88
C THR A 106 -8.26 -28.05 3.10
N THR A 107 -9.10 -28.11 4.13
CA THR A 107 -8.78 -28.76 5.43
C THR A 107 -9.86 -29.79 5.76
N PRO A 108 -9.53 -30.88 6.48
CA PRO A 108 -10.52 -31.85 6.94
C PRO A 108 -11.47 -31.25 8.00
N SER A 109 -10.99 -30.25 8.76
CA SER A 109 -11.74 -29.66 9.86
C SER A 109 -12.95 -28.85 9.43
N ARG A 110 -12.92 -28.26 8.21
CA ARG A 110 -13.99 -27.42 7.71
C ARG A 110 -14.04 -27.39 6.19
N PRO A 111 -15.25 -27.31 5.57
CA PRO A 111 -15.36 -27.04 4.15
C PRO A 111 -14.75 -25.69 3.78
N ALA A 112 -14.04 -25.62 2.65
CA ALA A 112 -13.68 -24.34 2.03
C ALA A 112 -14.91 -23.72 1.34
N VAL A 113 -15.14 -22.43 1.47
CA VAL A 113 -16.24 -21.72 0.79
C VAL A 113 -15.68 -20.93 -0.39
N VAL A 114 -16.13 -21.25 -1.60
CA VAL A 114 -15.66 -20.64 -2.85
C VAL A 114 -16.83 -20.23 -3.72
N ASN A 115 -17.26 -18.98 -3.60
CA ASN A 115 -18.29 -18.40 -4.47
C ASN A 115 -17.63 -17.88 -5.75
N VAL A 116 -18.22 -18.19 -6.90
CA VAL A 116 -17.68 -17.87 -8.22
C VAL A 116 -18.70 -17.08 -9.02
N ALA A 117 -18.28 -15.94 -9.54
CA ALA A 117 -19.07 -15.12 -10.45
C ALA A 117 -18.46 -15.24 -11.85
N LEU A 118 -19.14 -15.91 -12.76
CA LEU A 118 -18.68 -16.08 -14.14
C LEU A 118 -19.11 -14.92 -15.02
N GLU A 119 -18.26 -14.51 -15.92
CA GLU A 119 -18.57 -13.51 -16.93
C GLU A 119 -19.17 -14.17 -18.16
N GLU A 120 -20.24 -13.56 -18.68
CA GLU A 120 -20.89 -14.02 -19.94
C GLU A 120 -19.88 -13.90 -21.10
N ALA A 121 -19.78 -14.94 -21.92
CA ALA A 121 -19.00 -14.95 -23.14
C ALA A 121 -19.80 -14.31 -24.27
N ALA A 122 -19.20 -13.41 -25.06
CA ALA A 122 -19.86 -12.70 -26.15
C ALA A 122 -20.18 -13.62 -27.36
N VAL A 123 -19.54 -14.80 -27.43
CA VAL A 123 -19.75 -15.81 -28.47
C VAL A 123 -19.72 -17.20 -27.82
N VAL A 124 -20.67 -18.08 -28.23
CA VAL A 124 -20.63 -19.50 -27.79
C VAL A 124 -19.43 -20.16 -28.45
N VAL A 125 -18.37 -20.41 -27.71
CA VAL A 125 -17.21 -21.17 -28.18
C VAL A 125 -17.48 -22.64 -27.91
N ASP A 126 -17.35 -23.49 -28.94
CA ASP A 126 -17.41 -24.94 -28.80
C ASP A 126 -16.38 -25.42 -27.76
N ALA A 127 -16.86 -26.23 -26.83
CA ALA A 127 -16.12 -26.65 -25.65
C ALA A 127 -14.83 -27.35 -26.06
N ALA A 128 -13.67 -26.76 -25.78
CA ALA A 128 -12.42 -27.42 -25.46
C ALA A 128 -11.15 -26.58 -25.60
N GLU A 129 -11.08 -25.38 -25.07
CA GLU A 129 -9.74 -24.85 -24.75
C GLU A 129 -9.81 -24.24 -23.33
N VAL A 130 -9.31 -25.02 -22.36
CA VAL A 130 -9.14 -24.56 -20.98
C VAL A 130 -8.02 -23.53 -20.98
N VAL A 131 -8.35 -22.30 -21.30
CA VAL A 131 -7.46 -21.16 -21.05
C VAL A 131 -7.57 -20.87 -19.56
N ALA A 132 -6.52 -21.16 -18.82
CA ALA A 132 -6.40 -20.79 -17.41
C ALA A 132 -6.30 -19.24 -17.33
N GLU A 133 -7.43 -18.56 -17.51
CA GLU A 133 -7.49 -17.13 -17.23
C GLU A 133 -7.49 -16.93 -15.72
N SER A 134 -6.42 -16.32 -15.23
CA SER A 134 -6.43 -15.57 -13.99
C SER A 134 -7.61 -14.61 -13.99
N ARG A 135 -8.40 -14.63 -12.90
CA ARG A 135 -9.56 -13.77 -12.66
C ARG A 135 -9.54 -12.50 -13.51
N ALA A 136 -10.65 -12.34 -14.23
CA ALA A 136 -11.00 -11.21 -15.07
C ALA A 136 -9.88 -10.20 -15.27
N THR A 137 -9.16 -10.27 -16.38
CA THR A 137 -8.65 -9.07 -17.00
C THR A 137 -9.81 -8.12 -16.99
N ALA A 138 -9.77 -7.09 -16.14
CA ALA A 138 -10.87 -6.16 -16.07
C ALA A 138 -11.08 -5.65 -17.49
N GLU A 139 -12.20 -6.00 -18.12
CA GLU A 139 -12.49 -5.61 -19.52
C GLU A 139 -12.40 -4.10 -19.71
N GLU A 140 -12.49 -3.37 -18.60
CA GLU A 140 -12.41 -1.93 -18.51
C GLU A 140 -10.96 -1.39 -18.51
N ALA A 141 -10.00 -2.19 -18.04
CA ALA A 141 -8.58 -1.83 -18.00
C ALA A 141 -7.71 -3.09 -18.17
N PRO A 142 -7.61 -3.63 -19.39
CA PRO A 142 -7.00 -4.95 -19.64
C PRO A 142 -5.50 -5.01 -19.42
N LEU A 143 -4.85 -3.88 -19.16
CA LEU A 143 -3.41 -3.77 -18.97
C LEU A 143 -3.03 -3.39 -17.56
N SER A 144 -1.85 -3.88 -17.17
CA SER A 144 -1.21 -3.52 -15.90
C SER A 144 -2.04 -3.90 -14.66
N VAL A 145 -3.08 -4.75 -14.82
CA VAL A 145 -3.78 -5.34 -13.68
C VAL A 145 -3.03 -6.58 -13.24
N ARG A 146 -2.62 -6.58 -11.97
CA ARG A 146 -1.99 -7.73 -11.32
C ARG A 146 -2.89 -8.16 -10.17
N SER A 147 -3.37 -9.39 -10.21
CA SER A 147 -4.13 -9.95 -9.11
C SER A 147 -3.21 -10.82 -8.26
N ILE A 148 -3.15 -10.52 -6.96
CA ILE A 148 -2.43 -11.31 -5.96
C ILE A 148 -3.47 -11.99 -5.08
N GLY A 149 -3.34 -13.32 -4.92
CA GLY A 149 -4.22 -14.09 -4.05
C GLY A 149 -3.77 -14.08 -2.59
N THR A 150 -4.67 -14.47 -1.70
CA THR A 150 -4.42 -14.54 -0.25
C THR A 150 -3.17 -15.35 0.10
N ASN A 151 -2.97 -16.50 -0.54
CA ASN A 151 -1.83 -17.36 -0.23
C ASN A 151 -0.50 -16.78 -0.70
N GLU A 152 -0.49 -16.06 -1.82
CA GLU A 152 0.70 -15.33 -2.29
C GLU A 152 1.11 -14.24 -1.29
N ILE A 153 0.14 -13.59 -0.64
CA ILE A 153 0.39 -12.57 0.40
C ILE A 153 0.88 -13.23 1.69
N LYS A 154 0.18 -14.27 2.16
CA LYS A 154 0.48 -14.95 3.44
C LYS A 154 1.86 -15.59 3.46
N ARG A 155 2.29 -16.20 2.36
CA ARG A 155 3.59 -16.89 2.24
C ARG A 155 4.75 -16.01 1.81
N ASN A 156 4.52 -14.69 1.59
CA ASN A 156 5.57 -13.78 1.14
C ASN A 156 6.68 -13.65 2.21
N PRO A 157 7.92 -14.08 1.94
CA PRO A 157 9.01 -14.04 2.92
C PRO A 157 9.38 -12.61 3.29
N GLY A 158 9.68 -12.36 4.58
CA GLY A 158 9.95 -11.04 5.11
C GLY A 158 8.75 -10.09 5.03
N GLY A 159 7.60 -10.62 4.62
CA GLY A 159 6.37 -9.85 4.52
C GLY A 159 5.72 -9.57 5.88
N GLY A 160 5.96 -10.40 6.88
CA GLY A 160 5.33 -10.25 8.19
C GLY A 160 3.79 -10.24 8.10
N ARG A 161 3.21 -10.92 7.10
CA ARG A 161 1.76 -10.89 6.80
C ARG A 161 1.23 -9.47 6.48
N ASP A 162 2.07 -8.63 5.87
CA ASP A 162 1.77 -7.25 5.50
C ASP A 162 1.59 -7.15 3.97
N ILE A 163 0.43 -6.64 3.55
CA ILE A 163 0.06 -6.50 2.14
C ILE A 163 0.98 -5.51 1.43
N SER A 164 1.32 -4.39 2.08
CA SER A 164 2.19 -3.36 1.50
C SER A 164 3.57 -3.93 1.14
N ARG A 165 4.07 -4.85 1.97
CA ARG A 165 5.35 -5.56 1.71
C ARG A 165 5.23 -6.62 0.63
N ALA A 166 4.09 -7.31 0.54
CA ALA A 166 3.85 -8.27 -0.53
C ALA A 166 3.77 -7.59 -1.91
N LEU A 167 3.17 -6.40 -1.98
CA LEU A 167 3.07 -5.60 -3.20
C LEU A 167 4.45 -5.19 -3.77
N ARG A 168 5.47 -5.07 -2.93
CA ARG A 168 6.86 -4.78 -3.37
C ARG A 168 7.48 -5.88 -4.24
N SER A 169 6.87 -7.06 -4.30
CA SER A 169 7.30 -8.13 -5.18
C SER A 169 6.84 -7.94 -6.63
N LEU A 170 5.94 -6.99 -6.90
CA LEU A 170 5.39 -6.73 -8.23
C LEU A 170 6.29 -5.82 -9.07
N PRO A 171 6.25 -5.92 -10.41
CA PRO A 171 6.95 -4.99 -11.28
C PRO A 171 6.38 -3.58 -11.14
N GLY A 172 7.23 -2.58 -11.32
CA GLY A 172 6.88 -1.18 -11.20
C GLY A 172 6.81 -0.65 -9.78
N VAL A 173 6.89 -1.52 -8.76
CA VAL A 173 6.81 -1.14 -7.35
C VAL A 173 8.20 -1.00 -6.76
N ALA A 174 8.60 0.22 -6.45
CA ALA A 174 9.84 0.50 -5.73
C ALA A 174 9.59 0.50 -4.21
N ALA A 175 10.53 -0.10 -3.48
CA ALA A 175 10.64 0.05 -2.04
C ALA A 175 11.59 1.19 -1.73
N ILE A 176 11.17 2.08 -0.84
CA ILE A 176 12.07 3.04 -0.24
C ILE A 176 12.82 2.28 0.88
N PRO A 177 14.15 2.34 0.90
CA PRO A 177 14.94 1.71 1.96
C PRO A 177 14.77 2.48 3.28
N SER A 178 13.66 2.30 3.95
CA SER A 178 13.33 2.93 5.24
C SER A 178 12.44 2.01 6.05
N PHE A 179 12.17 2.35 7.31
CA PHE A 179 11.18 1.65 8.14
C PHE A 179 9.73 1.90 7.70
N ARG A 180 9.50 2.61 6.59
CA ARG A 180 8.19 2.94 6.04
C ARG A 180 7.83 2.02 4.86
N ASN A 181 6.54 1.76 4.71
CA ASN A 181 5.97 0.98 3.62
C ASN A 181 5.42 1.85 2.47
N ASP A 182 6.03 3.00 2.21
CA ASP A 182 5.65 3.82 1.08
C ASP A 182 5.76 3.05 -0.24
N ILE A 183 4.76 3.22 -1.09
CA ILE A 183 4.64 2.49 -2.35
C ILE A 183 4.82 3.49 -3.50
N VAL A 184 5.98 3.44 -4.15
CA VAL A 184 6.33 4.23 -5.33
C VAL A 184 6.05 3.40 -6.57
N ILE A 185 5.15 3.88 -7.45
CA ILE A 185 4.70 3.11 -8.60
C ILE A 185 5.14 3.78 -9.89
N ARG A 186 5.99 3.07 -10.68
CA ARG A 186 6.46 3.55 -11.98
C ARG A 186 7.00 4.98 -11.90
N GLY A 187 7.79 5.27 -10.85
CA GLY A 187 8.39 6.57 -10.63
C GLY A 187 7.42 7.68 -10.24
N GLY A 188 6.20 7.38 -9.83
CA GLY A 188 5.27 8.35 -9.27
C GLY A 188 5.32 8.36 -7.74
N ALA A 189 4.93 9.48 -7.13
CA ALA A 189 4.99 9.70 -5.69
C ALA A 189 4.04 8.77 -4.90
N PRO A 190 4.33 8.47 -3.63
CA PRO A 190 3.47 7.62 -2.80
C PRO A 190 2.04 8.15 -2.62
N ASN A 191 1.83 9.45 -2.60
CA ASN A 191 0.50 10.07 -2.48
C ASN A 191 -0.35 9.98 -3.76
N GLU A 192 0.22 9.50 -4.88
CA GLU A 192 -0.48 9.32 -6.16
C GLU A 192 -1.33 8.03 -6.22
N ASN A 193 -1.28 7.21 -5.19
CA ASN A 193 -2.00 5.94 -5.10
C ASN A 193 -3.36 6.12 -4.42
N ARG A 194 -4.35 5.28 -4.79
CA ARG A 194 -5.64 5.19 -4.11
C ARG A 194 -5.98 3.75 -3.78
N PHE A 195 -6.64 3.58 -2.65
CA PHE A 195 -6.96 2.29 -2.08
C PHE A 195 -8.46 2.12 -1.93
N TYR A 196 -8.97 0.97 -2.32
CA TYR A 196 -10.38 0.61 -2.21
C TYR A 196 -10.51 -0.74 -1.51
N LEU A 197 -11.49 -0.88 -0.64
CA LEU A 197 -11.85 -2.12 0.01
C LEU A 197 -13.30 -2.47 -0.34
N ASP A 198 -13.52 -3.57 -1.08
CA ASP A 198 -14.82 -3.96 -1.64
C ASP A 198 -15.54 -2.83 -2.40
N GLY A 199 -14.75 -1.96 -3.06
CA GLY A 199 -15.22 -0.79 -3.80
C GLY A 199 -15.47 0.46 -2.97
N ILE A 200 -15.22 0.46 -1.66
CA ILE A 200 -15.25 1.63 -0.76
C ILE A 200 -13.83 2.19 -0.64
N GLU A 201 -13.64 3.48 -0.90
CA GLU A 201 -12.32 4.12 -0.79
C GLU A 201 -11.88 4.22 0.67
N ILE A 202 -10.63 3.83 0.94
CA ILE A 202 -9.97 3.92 2.24
C ILE A 202 -8.82 4.93 2.18
N PRO A 203 -8.53 5.68 3.25
CA PRO A 203 -7.55 6.76 3.21
C PRO A 203 -6.12 6.25 3.09
N ASN A 204 -5.79 5.16 3.78
CA ASN A 204 -4.48 4.53 3.80
C ASN A 204 -4.59 3.02 4.09
N ILE A 205 -3.48 2.31 3.99
CA ILE A 205 -3.39 0.85 4.23
C ILE A 205 -2.36 0.50 5.30
N ASN A 206 -1.75 1.49 5.94
CA ASN A 206 -0.70 1.31 6.93
C ASN A 206 -1.03 2.01 8.24
N HIS A 207 -0.55 1.47 9.36
CA HIS A 207 -0.47 2.14 10.65
C HIS A 207 0.57 3.27 10.61
N PHE A 208 0.41 4.30 11.44
CA PHE A 208 1.30 5.47 11.50
C PHE A 208 1.45 6.15 10.14
N ALA A 209 0.36 6.26 9.39
CA ALA A 209 0.37 6.86 8.08
C ALA A 209 0.61 8.36 8.16
N THR A 210 1.52 8.87 7.33
CA THR A 210 1.75 10.31 7.19
C THR A 210 0.74 10.90 6.23
N GLN A 211 0.17 12.06 6.55
CA GLN A 211 -0.72 12.79 5.66
C GLN A 211 0.01 13.19 4.37
N GLY A 212 -0.69 13.09 3.24
CA GLY A 212 -0.08 13.33 1.93
C GLY A 212 0.94 12.28 1.48
N ALA A 213 0.98 11.10 2.13
CA ALA A 213 1.77 9.95 1.71
C ALA A 213 0.93 8.66 1.81
N SER A 214 1.47 7.51 1.43
CA SER A 214 0.78 6.21 1.54
C SER A 214 1.40 5.29 2.58
N GLY A 215 2.56 5.63 3.12
CA GLY A 215 3.38 4.76 3.95
C GLY A 215 3.20 4.93 5.45
N GLY A 216 3.52 3.87 6.13
CA GLY A 216 3.70 3.73 7.56
C GLY A 216 4.49 2.45 7.79
N PRO A 217 4.98 2.15 9.00
CA PRO A 217 5.90 1.02 9.22
C PRO A 217 5.25 -0.37 9.09
N VAL A 218 3.94 -0.49 9.25
CA VAL A 218 3.20 -1.77 9.32
C VAL A 218 1.86 -1.66 8.60
N GLY A 219 1.49 -2.72 7.87
CA GLY A 219 0.20 -2.81 7.18
C GLY A 219 -0.99 -2.93 8.13
N MET A 220 -2.00 -2.10 7.91
CA MET A 220 -3.24 -2.10 8.69
C MET A 220 -4.22 -3.19 8.25
N ILE A 221 -4.23 -3.56 6.96
CA ILE A 221 -5.20 -4.54 6.44
C ILE A 221 -4.83 -5.95 6.89
N ASN A 222 -5.76 -6.64 7.57
CA ASN A 222 -5.57 -8.02 7.98
C ASN A 222 -5.68 -8.98 6.77
N VAL A 223 -4.58 -9.67 6.46
CA VAL A 223 -4.51 -10.61 5.32
C VAL A 223 -5.47 -11.80 5.45
N ASP A 224 -5.92 -12.15 6.66
CA ASP A 224 -6.86 -13.25 6.85
C ASP A 224 -8.27 -12.94 6.35
N LEU A 225 -8.60 -11.64 6.21
CA LEU A 225 -9.85 -11.18 5.64
C LEU A 225 -9.77 -11.03 4.12
N VAL A 226 -8.56 -10.88 3.57
CA VAL A 226 -8.38 -10.57 2.15
C VAL A 226 -8.54 -11.82 1.29
N GLN A 227 -9.41 -11.76 0.29
CA GLN A 227 -9.55 -12.77 -0.76
C GLN A 227 -8.56 -12.55 -1.91
N GLY A 228 -8.21 -11.28 -2.17
CA GLY A 228 -7.28 -10.91 -3.22
C GLY A 228 -7.17 -9.39 -3.35
N VAL A 229 -6.14 -8.99 -4.08
CA VAL A 229 -5.85 -7.59 -4.40
C VAL A 229 -5.72 -7.47 -5.90
N ASP A 230 -6.48 -6.55 -6.49
CA ASP A 230 -6.30 -6.14 -7.88
C ASP A 230 -5.50 -4.84 -7.88
N PHE A 231 -4.32 -4.90 -8.44
CA PHE A 231 -3.37 -3.80 -8.52
C PHE A 231 -3.32 -3.25 -9.94
N TYR A 232 -3.74 -2.00 -10.13
CA TYR A 232 -3.69 -1.26 -11.37
C TYR A 232 -2.51 -0.30 -11.35
N ALA A 233 -1.42 -0.63 -12.02
CA ALA A 233 -0.24 0.23 -12.16
C ALA A 233 -0.40 1.20 -13.35
N GLY A 234 -1.39 2.09 -13.31
CA GLY A 234 -1.88 2.88 -14.43
C GLY A 234 -3.09 2.24 -15.10
N ALA A 235 -3.67 2.87 -16.10
CA ALA A 235 -4.83 2.36 -16.86
C ALA A 235 -6.03 1.91 -16.01
N PHE A 236 -6.31 2.59 -14.93
CA PHE A 236 -7.46 2.26 -14.09
C PHE A 236 -8.78 2.81 -14.66
N PRO A 237 -9.94 2.17 -14.34
CA PRO A 237 -11.26 2.50 -14.87
C PRO A 237 -11.66 3.96 -14.63
N ALA A 238 -12.59 4.50 -15.46
CA ALA A 238 -13.09 5.86 -15.31
C ALA A 238 -13.83 6.09 -13.97
N ALA A 239 -14.38 5.03 -13.38
CA ALA A 239 -14.99 5.04 -12.05
C ALA A 239 -14.00 5.44 -10.93
N ARG A 240 -12.68 5.28 -11.16
CA ARG A 240 -11.62 5.62 -10.20
C ARG A 240 -10.99 6.95 -10.55
N GLY A 241 -11.09 7.91 -9.64
CA GLY A 241 -10.54 9.28 -9.78
C GLY A 241 -9.53 9.60 -8.69
N ASN A 242 -9.01 10.82 -8.73
CA ASN A 242 -8.09 11.38 -7.75
C ASN A 242 -6.82 10.55 -7.52
N ALA A 243 -6.34 9.85 -8.57
CA ALA A 243 -5.13 9.04 -8.57
C ALA A 243 -4.30 9.32 -9.83
N LEU A 244 -2.96 9.28 -9.73
CA LEU A 244 -2.05 9.48 -10.85
C LEU A 244 -1.21 8.24 -11.16
N SER A 245 -0.86 7.43 -10.15
CA SER A 245 0.07 6.31 -10.33
C SER A 245 -0.60 4.95 -10.25
N SER A 246 -1.40 4.69 -9.23
CA SER A 246 -2.08 3.40 -9.11
C SER A 246 -3.42 3.46 -8.39
N VAL A 247 -4.20 2.41 -8.64
CA VAL A 247 -5.38 2.06 -7.85
C VAL A 247 -5.20 0.63 -7.36
N MET A 248 -5.48 0.39 -6.09
CA MET A 248 -5.45 -0.93 -5.47
C MET A 248 -6.83 -1.26 -4.91
N GLU A 249 -7.38 -2.37 -5.37
CA GLU A 249 -8.69 -2.85 -4.93
C GLU A 249 -8.52 -4.12 -4.12
N PHE A 250 -8.70 -4.00 -2.81
CA PHE A 250 -8.71 -5.10 -1.86
C PHE A 250 -10.12 -5.69 -1.80
N ARG A 251 -10.21 -7.00 -1.85
CA ARG A 251 -11.47 -7.71 -1.65
C ARG A 251 -11.39 -8.54 -0.39
N PHE A 252 -12.32 -8.31 0.53
CA PHE A 252 -12.50 -9.18 1.68
C PHE A 252 -13.29 -10.42 1.27
N LYS A 253 -12.91 -11.56 1.85
CA LYS A 253 -13.67 -12.80 1.67
C LYS A 253 -15.10 -12.63 2.18
N GLU A 254 -16.00 -13.41 1.64
CA GLU A 254 -17.35 -13.55 2.20
C GLU A 254 -17.27 -14.40 3.47
N ALA A 255 -17.97 -13.96 4.51
CA ALA A 255 -18.06 -14.74 5.73
C ALA A 255 -18.90 -16.01 5.49
N ARG A 256 -18.65 -17.04 6.28
CA ARG A 256 -19.40 -18.29 6.24
C ARG A 256 -20.87 -18.08 6.58
N THR A 257 -21.73 -18.88 5.94
CA THR A 257 -23.18 -18.85 6.14
C THR A 257 -23.72 -20.11 6.83
N ASP A 258 -22.85 -21.13 7.03
CA ASP A 258 -23.22 -22.42 7.60
C ASP A 258 -22.93 -22.56 9.09
N GLN A 259 -21.77 -22.02 9.55
CA GLN A 259 -21.35 -22.14 10.95
C GLN A 259 -20.38 -21.02 11.36
N TRP A 260 -20.26 -20.78 12.64
CA TRP A 260 -19.22 -19.91 13.19
C TRP A 260 -17.88 -20.62 13.21
N THR A 261 -16.83 -19.90 12.81
CA THR A 261 -15.43 -20.32 12.87
C THR A 261 -14.57 -19.23 13.44
N ALA A 262 -13.41 -19.61 13.97
CA ALA A 262 -12.45 -18.70 14.56
C ALA A 262 -11.06 -18.96 14.00
N ASN A 263 -10.29 -17.89 13.85
CA ASN A 263 -8.86 -17.92 13.52
C ASN A 263 -8.13 -17.07 14.56
N ALA A 264 -7.12 -17.66 15.21
CA ALA A 264 -6.25 -16.94 16.15
C ALA A 264 -4.81 -16.98 15.65
N VAL A 265 -4.19 -15.81 15.61
CA VAL A 265 -2.77 -15.61 15.27
C VAL A 265 -2.04 -15.14 16.51
N VAL A 266 -0.94 -15.82 16.85
CA VAL A 266 -0.04 -15.42 17.94
C VAL A 266 1.37 -15.36 17.36
N GLY A 267 1.89 -14.14 17.21
CA GLY A 267 3.22 -13.88 16.69
C GLY A 267 4.11 -13.15 17.69
N THR A 268 5.39 -13.03 17.37
CA THR A 268 6.33 -12.19 18.14
C THR A 268 6.05 -10.71 17.95
N SER A 269 5.30 -10.33 16.91
CA SER A 269 4.96 -8.94 16.59
C SER A 269 3.53 -8.57 16.95
N ASP A 270 2.58 -9.52 16.90
CA ASP A 270 1.17 -9.23 17.06
C ASP A 270 0.36 -10.44 17.56
N LEU A 271 -0.79 -10.13 18.15
CA LEU A 271 -1.88 -11.04 18.45
C LEU A 271 -3.10 -10.63 17.65
N GLY A 272 -3.75 -11.59 16.98
CA GLY A 272 -4.95 -11.35 16.21
C GLY A 272 -6.01 -12.43 16.43
N VAL A 273 -7.28 -12.03 16.41
CA VAL A 273 -8.42 -12.95 16.44
C VAL A 273 -9.40 -12.53 15.34
N THR A 274 -9.83 -13.49 14.55
CA THR A 274 -10.86 -13.32 13.52
C THR A 274 -11.98 -14.30 13.76
N LEU A 275 -13.22 -13.81 13.74
CA LEU A 275 -14.43 -14.62 13.87
C LEU A 275 -15.27 -14.42 12.60
N GLU A 276 -15.85 -15.49 12.08
CA GLU A 276 -16.76 -15.42 10.95
C GLU A 276 -17.90 -16.43 11.08
N GLY A 277 -19.09 -16.04 10.62
CA GLY A 277 -20.24 -16.94 10.67
C GLY A 277 -21.56 -16.26 10.29
N PRO A 278 -22.66 -17.03 10.27
CA PRO A 278 -23.99 -16.52 9.99
C PRO A 278 -24.52 -15.63 11.12
N THR A 279 -25.17 -14.53 10.77
CA THR A 279 -25.93 -13.68 11.69
C THR A 279 -27.44 -13.78 11.47
N GLY A 280 -27.87 -14.58 10.50
CA GLY A 280 -29.23 -14.91 10.13
C GLY A 280 -29.25 -15.73 8.84
N ASP A 281 -30.41 -16.16 8.39
CA ASP A 281 -30.54 -17.05 7.21
C ASP A 281 -29.94 -16.48 5.92
N ARG A 282 -29.90 -15.14 5.79
CA ARG A 282 -29.42 -14.42 4.62
C ARG A 282 -28.36 -13.37 4.95
N SER A 283 -27.71 -13.50 6.12
CA SER A 283 -26.69 -12.56 6.54
C SER A 283 -25.51 -13.25 7.22
N SER A 284 -24.32 -12.71 7.01
CA SER A 284 -23.08 -13.21 7.58
C SER A 284 -22.16 -12.07 8.01
N LEU A 285 -21.31 -12.35 8.97
CA LEU A 285 -20.37 -11.39 9.56
C LEU A 285 -18.97 -12.02 9.63
N ILE A 286 -17.97 -11.23 9.25
CA ILE A 286 -16.58 -11.47 9.62
C ILE A 286 -16.08 -10.26 10.40
N VAL A 287 -15.40 -10.51 11.51
CA VAL A 287 -14.82 -9.46 12.37
C VAL A 287 -13.44 -9.90 12.84
N SER A 288 -12.51 -8.97 12.85
CA SER A 288 -11.14 -9.16 13.30
C SER A 288 -10.71 -8.04 14.23
N ALA A 289 -9.90 -8.39 15.23
CA ALA A 289 -9.18 -7.45 16.08
C ALA A 289 -7.73 -7.90 16.23
N ARG A 290 -6.78 -6.95 16.15
CA ARG A 290 -5.36 -7.20 16.33
C ARG A 290 -4.75 -6.20 17.31
N ARG A 291 -3.70 -6.64 18.00
CA ARG A 291 -2.84 -5.82 18.87
C ARG A 291 -1.38 -6.16 18.62
N SER A 292 -0.54 -5.15 18.46
CA SER A 292 0.91 -5.35 18.29
C SER A 292 1.64 -5.43 19.63
N TYR A 293 2.79 -6.10 19.57
CA TYR A 293 3.82 -6.16 20.63
C TYR A 293 5.18 -5.73 20.05
N LEU A 294 5.18 -4.93 18.98
CA LEU A 294 6.42 -4.49 18.30
C LEU A 294 7.35 -3.73 19.22
N GLN A 295 6.80 -2.99 20.20
CA GLN A 295 7.61 -2.27 21.19
C GLN A 295 8.60 -3.18 21.92
N LEU A 296 8.19 -4.42 22.28
CA LEU A 296 9.08 -5.36 22.97
C LEU A 296 10.23 -5.82 22.08
N LEU A 297 9.95 -6.08 20.79
CA LEU A 297 10.97 -6.46 19.83
C LEU A 297 11.93 -5.30 19.56
N PHE A 298 11.40 -4.10 19.39
CA PHE A 298 12.18 -2.90 19.07
C PHE A 298 13.06 -2.45 20.25
N GLU A 299 12.55 -2.60 21.48
CA GLU A 299 13.35 -2.38 22.69
C GLU A 299 14.54 -3.36 22.77
N VAL A 300 14.31 -4.65 22.53
CA VAL A 300 15.36 -5.69 22.57
C VAL A 300 16.43 -5.48 21.49
N ILE A 301 16.06 -5.01 20.28
CA ILE A 301 17.03 -4.74 19.21
C ILE A 301 17.61 -3.33 19.26
N GLY A 302 17.22 -2.53 20.26
CA GLY A 302 17.79 -1.19 20.48
C GLY A 302 17.37 -0.15 19.45
N LEU A 303 16.11 -0.19 18.98
CA LEU A 303 15.58 0.87 18.12
C LEU A 303 15.12 2.08 18.94
N PRO A 304 15.24 3.32 18.43
CA PRO A 304 14.93 4.54 19.17
C PRO A 304 13.43 4.81 19.34
N PHE A 305 12.56 4.00 18.78
CA PHE A 305 11.11 4.17 18.82
C PHE A 305 10.37 2.85 19.09
N LEU A 306 9.25 2.94 19.77
CA LEU A 306 8.47 1.83 20.31
C LEU A 306 7.02 1.90 19.83
N PRO A 307 6.70 1.36 18.65
CA PRO A 307 5.34 1.45 18.09
C PRO A 307 4.41 0.42 18.73
N ILE A 308 3.19 0.87 19.04
CA ILE A 308 2.07 0.03 19.51
C ILE A 308 0.87 0.37 18.64
N TYR A 309 0.23 -0.65 18.05
CA TYR A 309 -1.03 -0.45 17.36
C TYR A 309 -2.11 -1.42 17.83
N ASN A 310 -3.35 -0.97 17.71
CA ASN A 310 -4.54 -1.81 17.84
C ASN A 310 -5.42 -1.54 16.64
N ASP A 311 -5.96 -2.57 16.00
CA ASP A 311 -6.89 -2.39 14.89
C ASP A 311 -8.09 -3.33 14.98
N TYR A 312 -9.15 -2.93 14.30
CA TYR A 312 -10.33 -3.74 14.09
C TYR A 312 -10.80 -3.63 12.66
N GLN A 313 -11.36 -4.71 12.14
CA GLN A 313 -11.94 -4.78 10.81
C GLN A 313 -13.16 -5.66 10.83
N TYR A 314 -14.19 -5.28 10.07
CA TYR A 314 -15.39 -6.11 9.95
C TYR A 314 -16.04 -5.92 8.57
N LYS A 315 -16.74 -6.98 8.14
CA LYS A 315 -17.64 -6.98 6.98
C LYS A 315 -18.90 -7.75 7.35
N TRP A 316 -20.05 -7.08 7.30
CA TRP A 316 -21.36 -7.68 7.41
C TRP A 316 -22.04 -7.62 6.06
N THR A 317 -22.51 -8.77 5.59
CA THR A 317 -23.22 -8.90 4.31
C THR A 317 -24.63 -9.40 4.56
N TRP A 318 -25.61 -8.74 3.97
CA TRP A 318 -27.02 -9.11 4.03
C TRP A 318 -27.61 -9.15 2.61
N ARG A 319 -28.24 -10.28 2.26
CA ARG A 319 -28.93 -10.51 0.98
C ARG A 319 -30.40 -10.73 1.23
N PRO A 320 -31.24 -9.65 1.37
CA PRO A 320 -32.67 -9.80 1.64
C PRO A 320 -33.38 -10.63 0.56
N ASP A 321 -32.92 -10.55 -0.67
CA ASP A 321 -33.39 -11.32 -1.82
C ASP A 321 -32.21 -11.51 -2.83
N ASP A 322 -32.46 -12.18 -3.95
CA ASP A 322 -31.43 -12.49 -4.94
C ASP A 322 -31.01 -11.26 -5.77
N ARG A 323 -31.80 -10.18 -5.76
CA ARG A 323 -31.53 -8.94 -6.48
C ARG A 323 -30.84 -7.88 -5.61
N ASN A 324 -30.76 -8.05 -4.31
CA ASN A 324 -30.22 -7.05 -3.41
C ASN A 324 -29.14 -7.62 -2.50
N ALA A 325 -28.01 -6.93 -2.43
CA ALA A 325 -26.96 -7.18 -1.46
C ALA A 325 -26.56 -5.89 -0.76
N VAL A 326 -26.57 -5.91 0.55
CA VAL A 326 -26.11 -4.80 1.40
C VAL A 326 -24.85 -5.26 2.13
N THR A 327 -23.77 -4.50 1.97
CA THR A 327 -22.51 -4.73 2.67
C THR A 327 -22.22 -3.56 3.58
N VAL A 328 -22.04 -3.83 4.86
CA VAL A 328 -21.53 -2.85 5.83
C VAL A 328 -20.10 -3.22 6.18
N LEU A 329 -19.18 -2.30 5.99
CA LEU A 329 -17.76 -2.51 6.09
C LEU A 329 -17.13 -1.45 6.98
N GLY A 330 -16.20 -1.87 7.83
CA GLY A 330 -15.43 -0.93 8.62
C GLY A 330 -14.04 -1.45 8.95
N LEU A 331 -13.13 -0.51 9.08
CA LEU A 331 -11.79 -0.72 9.62
C LEU A 331 -11.39 0.51 10.44
N GLY A 332 -10.52 0.31 11.43
CA GLY A 332 -9.97 1.42 12.21
C GLY A 332 -8.76 0.98 13.01
N ALA A 333 -7.93 1.96 13.34
CA ALA A 333 -6.69 1.77 14.08
C ALA A 333 -6.50 2.85 15.14
N LEU A 334 -5.81 2.45 16.24
CA LEU A 334 -5.29 3.30 17.31
C LEU A 334 -3.80 3.03 17.41
N ASP A 335 -3.00 4.02 17.08
CA ASP A 335 -1.56 3.92 16.94
C ASP A 335 -0.85 4.83 17.93
N ASN A 336 0.07 4.27 18.71
CA ASN A 336 0.94 4.99 19.65
C ASN A 336 2.40 4.74 19.30
N PHE A 337 3.17 5.80 19.27
CA PHE A 337 4.60 5.77 19.00
C PHE A 337 5.34 6.51 20.12
N GLU A 338 6.04 5.75 20.95
CA GLU A 338 6.83 6.26 22.08
C GLU A 338 8.33 6.24 21.75
N LEU A 339 9.10 7.06 22.45
CA LEU A 339 10.56 7.07 22.32
C LEU A 339 11.22 6.10 23.29
N ASN A 340 12.24 5.39 22.82
CA ASN A 340 13.08 4.53 23.65
C ASN A 340 14.19 5.35 24.32
N THR A 341 13.82 6.18 25.30
CA THR A 341 14.76 7.09 25.99
C THR A 341 15.85 6.37 26.79
N ALA A 342 15.66 5.07 27.11
CA ALA A 342 16.68 4.27 27.79
C ALA A 342 17.99 4.17 26.98
N LEU A 343 17.95 4.34 25.67
CA LEU A 343 19.14 4.36 24.82
C LEU A 343 20.05 5.58 25.08
N ALA A 344 19.50 6.66 25.65
CA ALA A 344 20.24 7.87 26.02
C ALA A 344 20.73 7.86 27.49
N GLU A 345 20.49 6.79 28.26
CA GLU A 345 20.95 6.68 29.66
C GLU A 345 22.38 6.12 29.77
N ASP A 346 22.80 5.26 28.84
CA ASP A 346 24.14 4.68 28.85
C ASP A 346 25.17 5.56 28.15
N THR A 347 25.70 6.54 28.84
CA THR A 347 26.75 7.46 28.36
C THR A 347 28.06 6.76 27.98
N SER A 348 28.25 5.50 28.37
CA SER A 348 29.42 4.71 28.02
C SER A 348 29.28 3.92 26.71
N ALA A 349 28.10 3.89 26.15
CA ALA A 349 27.82 3.19 24.87
C ALA A 349 28.59 3.87 23.74
N GLN A 350 29.22 3.06 22.88
CA GLN A 350 29.97 3.55 21.72
C GLN A 350 29.13 4.42 20.77
N ASP A 351 27.82 4.22 20.77
CA ASP A 351 26.85 4.89 19.89
C ASP A 351 25.97 5.92 20.62
N TYR A 352 26.29 6.24 21.87
CA TYR A 352 25.50 7.14 22.73
C TYR A 352 25.10 8.45 22.05
N LEU A 353 26.13 9.18 21.52
CA LEU A 353 25.88 10.48 20.88
C LEU A 353 25.00 10.40 19.63
N ASN A 354 25.07 9.27 18.90
CA ASN A 354 24.19 9.05 17.75
C ASN A 354 22.75 8.77 18.21
N GLN A 355 22.58 7.99 19.27
CA GLN A 355 21.25 7.70 19.83
C GLN A 355 20.58 8.96 20.37
N VAL A 356 21.33 9.79 21.09
CA VAL A 356 20.84 11.10 21.57
C VAL A 356 20.43 11.98 20.39
N ALA A 357 21.27 12.11 19.36
CA ALA A 357 20.94 12.91 18.18
C ALA A 357 19.69 12.42 17.46
N ILE A 358 19.46 11.10 17.37
CA ILE A 358 18.25 10.53 16.76
C ILE A 358 17.03 10.83 17.65
N LEU A 359 17.12 10.62 18.95
CA LEU A 359 16.02 10.89 19.88
C LEU A 359 15.67 12.38 19.92
N ASP A 360 16.63 13.26 19.68
CA ASP A 360 16.42 14.71 19.66
C ASP A 360 15.60 15.19 18.45
N VAL A 361 15.54 14.43 17.37
CA VAL A 361 14.74 14.81 16.19
C VAL A 361 13.40 14.09 16.10
N LEU A 362 13.23 12.94 16.77
CA LEU A 362 12.00 12.17 16.70
C LEU A 362 10.92 12.74 17.63
N PRO A 363 9.69 12.99 17.14
CA PRO A 363 8.53 13.30 17.97
C PRO A 363 7.89 12.03 18.55
N ILE A 364 7.10 12.17 19.59
CA ILE A 364 6.09 11.20 19.99
C ILE A 364 4.89 11.39 19.07
N SER A 365 4.29 10.30 18.59
CA SER A 365 3.13 10.37 17.69
C SER A 365 2.00 9.51 18.20
N GLU A 366 0.80 10.08 18.16
CA GLU A 366 -0.46 9.41 18.44
C GLU A 366 -1.37 9.58 17.23
N GLN A 367 -1.90 8.47 16.73
CA GLN A 367 -2.76 8.51 15.56
C GLN A 367 -3.98 7.62 15.78
N TRP A 368 -5.14 8.07 15.31
CA TRP A 368 -6.27 7.20 15.16
C TRP A 368 -6.97 7.45 13.83
N ASN A 369 -7.44 6.37 13.23
CA ASN A 369 -8.12 6.47 11.97
C ASN A 369 -9.24 5.43 11.88
N TYR A 370 -10.23 5.74 11.07
CA TYR A 370 -11.26 4.77 10.71
C TYR A 370 -11.85 5.06 9.33
N MET A 371 -12.34 4.00 8.72
CA MET A 371 -13.29 4.03 7.61
C MET A 371 -14.51 3.21 7.97
N GLN A 372 -15.69 3.74 7.69
CA GLN A 372 -16.96 3.01 7.75
C GLN A 372 -17.75 3.29 6.48
N GLY A 373 -18.37 2.25 5.92
CA GLY A 373 -19.12 2.40 4.71
C GLY A 373 -20.25 1.38 4.56
N VAL A 374 -21.23 1.77 3.78
CA VAL A 374 -22.36 0.93 3.37
C VAL A 374 -22.39 0.92 1.86
N LYS A 375 -22.41 -0.27 1.28
CA LYS A 375 -22.57 -0.51 -0.15
C LYS A 375 -23.86 -1.28 -0.36
N TRP A 376 -24.68 -0.82 -1.30
CA TRP A 376 -25.86 -1.51 -1.79
C TRP A 376 -25.68 -1.82 -3.26
N ASP A 377 -25.70 -3.12 -3.61
CA ASP A 377 -25.77 -3.62 -4.97
C ASP A 377 -27.21 -4.06 -5.24
N HIS A 378 -27.82 -3.48 -6.28
CA HIS A 378 -29.12 -3.87 -6.80
C HIS A 378 -28.97 -4.46 -8.19
N TYR A 379 -29.17 -5.78 -8.30
CA TYR A 379 -29.02 -6.55 -9.52
C TYR A 379 -30.29 -6.53 -10.37
N MET A 380 -30.14 -6.41 -11.67
CA MET A 380 -31.17 -6.36 -12.67
C MET A 380 -30.81 -7.33 -13.81
N ASP A 381 -31.75 -7.63 -14.67
CA ASP A 381 -31.57 -8.62 -15.76
C ASP A 381 -30.47 -8.18 -16.77
N ASP A 382 -30.15 -6.88 -16.86
CA ASP A 382 -29.15 -6.31 -17.78
C ASP A 382 -27.93 -5.70 -17.07
N GLY A 383 -27.80 -5.90 -15.75
CA GLY A 383 -26.69 -5.31 -15.00
C GLY A 383 -27.03 -4.96 -13.56
N LYS A 384 -26.39 -3.94 -12.98
CA LYS A 384 -26.64 -3.56 -11.58
C LYS A 384 -26.49 -2.06 -11.32
N TRP A 385 -27.17 -1.57 -10.30
CA TRP A 385 -26.86 -0.34 -9.60
C TRP A 385 -25.96 -0.63 -8.41
N MET A 386 -25.01 0.24 -8.17
CA MET A 386 -24.21 0.26 -6.95
C MET A 386 -24.31 1.62 -6.31
N LEU A 387 -24.63 1.64 -5.03
CA LEU A 387 -24.65 2.83 -4.19
C LEU A 387 -23.68 2.65 -3.04
N VAL A 388 -22.80 3.61 -2.83
CA VAL A 388 -21.82 3.62 -1.74
C VAL A 388 -21.96 4.89 -0.94
N LEU A 389 -22.07 4.75 0.37
CA LEU A 389 -21.94 5.81 1.36
C LEU A 389 -20.80 5.46 2.31
N SER A 390 -19.86 6.35 2.53
CA SER A 390 -18.77 6.10 3.47
C SER A 390 -18.31 7.36 4.18
N ARG A 391 -17.64 7.13 5.30
CA ARG A 391 -16.94 8.17 6.06
C ARG A 391 -15.55 7.68 6.43
N ASN A 392 -14.56 8.49 6.11
CA ASN A 392 -13.17 8.31 6.52
C ASN A 392 -12.81 9.39 7.53
N MET A 393 -11.92 9.05 8.46
CA MET A 393 -11.29 10.01 9.34
C MET A 393 -9.85 9.56 9.62
N LEU A 394 -8.93 10.49 9.54
CA LEU A 394 -7.54 10.36 9.96
C LEU A 394 -7.24 11.52 10.90
N ASP A 395 -6.87 11.20 12.11
CA ASP A 395 -6.42 12.13 13.14
C ASP A 395 -4.96 11.81 13.45
N ASN A 396 -4.10 12.80 13.33
CA ASN A 396 -2.67 12.66 13.48
C ASN A 396 -2.17 13.72 14.46
N SER A 397 -1.64 13.28 15.59
CA SER A 397 -1.02 14.10 16.60
C SER A 397 0.45 13.72 16.74
N SER A 398 1.32 14.71 16.74
CA SER A 398 2.75 14.51 17.00
C SER A 398 3.26 15.63 17.89
N TYR A 399 4.04 15.31 18.90
CA TYR A 399 4.57 16.31 19.83
C TYR A 399 5.96 15.94 20.33
N LYS A 400 6.70 16.95 20.79
CA LYS A 400 8.02 16.78 21.35
C LYS A 400 8.20 17.69 22.57
N HIS A 401 8.77 17.12 23.62
CA HIS A 401 9.17 17.87 24.81
C HIS A 401 10.63 18.27 24.72
N LEU A 402 10.98 19.39 25.35
CA LEU A 402 12.38 19.79 25.52
C LEU A 402 13.15 18.68 26.23
N ASP A 403 14.32 18.31 25.68
CA ASP A 403 15.20 17.24 26.20
C ASP A 403 14.52 15.86 26.34
N ASN A 404 13.43 15.63 25.62
CA ASN A 404 12.56 14.44 25.74
C ASN A 404 11.98 14.20 27.14
N ASP A 405 11.96 15.22 28.01
CA ASP A 405 11.39 15.13 29.34
C ASP A 405 9.93 15.59 29.33
N VAL A 406 8.99 14.71 29.63
CA VAL A 406 7.53 14.98 29.66
C VAL A 406 7.14 16.07 30.65
N ASN A 407 8.00 16.41 31.63
CA ASN A 407 7.77 17.51 32.56
C ASN A 407 8.22 18.86 32.02
N GLN A 408 8.93 18.90 30.89
CA GLN A 408 9.35 20.12 30.21
C GLN A 408 8.29 20.60 29.20
N PRO A 409 8.31 21.87 28.80
CA PRO A 409 7.42 22.39 27.77
C PRO A 409 7.52 21.62 26.46
N ARG A 410 6.43 21.59 25.73
CA ARG A 410 6.45 21.09 24.35
C ARG A 410 7.15 22.12 23.46
N THR A 411 8.14 21.65 22.69
CA THR A 411 8.85 22.44 21.66
C THR A 411 8.25 22.22 20.27
N PHE A 412 7.49 21.16 20.10
CA PHE A 412 6.71 20.86 18.90
C PHE A 412 5.37 20.27 19.29
N ASP A 413 4.30 20.75 18.67
CA ASP A 413 2.95 20.26 18.84
C ASP A 413 2.23 20.38 17.49
N TYR A 414 1.88 19.23 16.92
CA TYR A 414 1.21 19.12 15.63
C TYR A 414 -0.07 18.31 15.78
N LEU A 415 -1.18 18.91 15.40
CA LEU A 415 -2.47 18.22 15.33
C LEU A 415 -3.06 18.45 13.94
N SER A 416 -3.37 17.38 13.25
CA SER A 416 -4.02 17.49 11.94
C SER A 416 -5.09 16.42 11.76
N GLN A 417 -6.24 16.82 11.23
CA GLN A 417 -7.38 15.93 11.06
C GLN A 417 -7.99 16.08 9.68
N GLU A 418 -8.22 14.95 9.03
CA GLU A 418 -8.93 14.82 7.76
C GLU A 418 -10.21 14.01 7.96
N ILE A 419 -11.34 14.55 7.52
CA ILE A 419 -12.64 13.89 7.60
C ILE A 419 -13.29 13.97 6.23
N GLU A 420 -13.68 12.83 5.67
CA GLU A 420 -14.30 12.75 4.35
C GLU A 420 -15.59 11.94 4.44
N ASN A 421 -16.71 12.55 4.02
CA ASN A 421 -17.99 11.87 3.85
C ASN A 421 -18.23 11.70 2.34
N LYS A 422 -18.32 10.47 1.88
CA LYS A 422 -18.32 10.14 0.45
C LYS A 422 -19.62 9.47 0.03
N PHE A 423 -20.03 9.80 -1.18
CA PHE A 423 -21.16 9.22 -1.88
C PHE A 423 -20.73 8.82 -3.28
N ARG A 424 -21.14 7.64 -3.76
CA ARG A 424 -20.99 7.20 -5.14
C ARG A 424 -22.20 6.40 -5.57
N ALA A 425 -22.75 6.75 -6.75
CA ALA A 425 -23.77 5.97 -7.43
C ALA A 425 -23.25 5.58 -8.81
N GLU A 426 -23.38 4.31 -9.16
CA GLU A 426 -22.87 3.74 -10.40
C GLU A 426 -23.88 2.78 -10.99
N ARG A 427 -24.09 2.85 -12.30
CA ARG A 427 -24.88 1.92 -13.11
C ARG A 427 -23.97 1.14 -14.04
N LEU A 428 -23.96 -0.16 -13.93
CA LEU A 428 -23.29 -1.10 -14.84
C LEU A 428 -24.33 -1.81 -15.69
N ARG A 429 -24.12 -1.92 -17.01
CA ARG A 429 -25.02 -2.59 -17.95
C ARG A 429 -24.25 -3.46 -18.93
N ASN A 430 -24.74 -4.69 -19.11
CA ASN A 430 -24.45 -5.52 -20.26
C ASN A 430 -25.44 -5.15 -21.37
N LEU A 431 -24.93 -4.92 -22.57
CA LEU A 431 -25.72 -4.57 -23.74
C LEU A 431 -25.51 -5.62 -24.82
N GLU A 432 -26.45 -5.73 -25.71
CA GLU A 432 -26.37 -6.70 -26.81
C GLU A 432 -25.11 -6.54 -27.66
N GLY A 433 -24.65 -7.66 -28.22
CA GLY A 433 -23.52 -7.69 -29.16
C GLY A 433 -22.16 -7.46 -28.49
N GLY A 434 -21.97 -7.82 -27.21
CA GLY A 434 -20.70 -7.74 -26.48
C GLY A 434 -20.30 -6.34 -26.06
N TRP A 435 -21.27 -5.43 -25.91
CA TRP A 435 -21.04 -4.13 -25.27
C TRP A 435 -21.29 -4.20 -23.77
N LYS A 436 -20.42 -3.56 -23.00
CA LYS A 436 -20.63 -3.23 -21.58
C LYS A 436 -20.49 -1.72 -21.39
N ALA A 437 -21.33 -1.14 -20.56
CA ALA A 437 -21.28 0.28 -20.24
C ALA A 437 -21.42 0.51 -18.76
N SER A 438 -20.66 1.47 -18.23
CA SER A 438 -20.79 1.98 -16.86
C SER A 438 -20.88 3.50 -16.89
N ALA A 439 -21.67 4.05 -15.97
CA ALA A 439 -21.73 5.49 -15.74
C ALA A 439 -22.08 5.77 -14.29
N GLY A 440 -21.60 6.88 -13.75
CA GLY A 440 -21.87 7.22 -12.38
C GLY A 440 -21.49 8.63 -11.99
N VAL A 441 -21.84 8.95 -10.74
CA VAL A 441 -21.55 10.21 -10.10
C VAL A 441 -20.93 9.95 -8.73
N ALA A 442 -20.05 10.83 -8.30
CA ALA A 442 -19.43 10.80 -6.98
C ALA A 442 -19.50 12.20 -6.35
N GLY A 443 -19.68 12.24 -5.06
CA GLY A 443 -19.65 13.45 -4.26
C GLY A 443 -18.95 13.22 -2.94
N GLU A 444 -18.28 14.24 -2.43
CA GLU A 444 -17.57 14.16 -1.16
C GLU A 444 -17.65 15.49 -0.45
N TYR A 445 -17.90 15.44 0.86
CA TYR A 445 -17.79 16.57 1.76
C TYR A 445 -16.62 16.34 2.69
N ALA A 446 -15.56 17.13 2.51
CA ALA A 446 -14.31 17.03 3.24
C ALA A 446 -14.16 18.16 4.25
N LYS A 447 -13.55 17.84 5.39
CA LYS A 447 -13.09 18.81 6.41
C LYS A 447 -11.61 18.54 6.68
N TYR A 448 -10.84 19.58 6.74
CA TYR A 448 -9.46 19.58 7.15
C TYR A 448 -9.24 20.56 8.29
N ASN A 449 -8.48 20.15 9.29
CA ASN A 449 -8.01 21.00 10.38
C ASN A 449 -6.51 20.76 10.57
N ASN A 450 -5.77 21.81 10.87
CA ASN A 450 -4.37 21.75 11.31
C ASN A 450 -4.15 22.77 12.41
N ASP A 451 -3.44 22.39 13.46
CA ASP A 451 -2.91 23.29 14.51
C ASP A 451 -1.47 22.85 14.76
N THR A 452 -0.53 23.70 14.39
CA THR A 452 0.89 23.44 14.52
C THR A 452 1.55 24.52 15.35
N LYS A 453 2.31 24.12 16.35
CA LYS A 453 3.16 25.01 17.16
C LYS A 453 4.56 24.41 17.18
N THR A 454 5.55 25.22 16.90
CA THR A 454 6.95 24.82 16.96
C THR A 454 7.79 25.94 17.54
N THR A 455 8.70 25.61 18.45
CA THR A 455 9.66 26.55 18.96
C THR A 455 10.92 26.46 18.11
N VAL A 456 11.26 27.57 17.43
CA VAL A 456 12.50 27.70 16.67
C VAL A 456 13.47 28.57 17.47
N PHE A 457 14.75 28.23 17.43
CA PHE A 457 15.76 29.02 18.11
C PHE A 457 16.31 30.07 17.13
N VAL A 458 16.02 31.35 17.43
CA VAL A 458 16.51 32.46 16.61
C VAL A 458 17.73 33.06 17.26
N PRO A 459 18.91 33.12 16.60
CA PRO A 459 20.14 33.72 17.14
C PRO A 459 19.88 35.11 17.63
N GLN A 460 20.43 35.44 18.79
CA GLN A 460 20.29 36.72 19.49
C GLN A 460 18.89 37.07 20.03
N ALA A 461 17.82 36.39 19.56
CA ALA A 461 16.46 36.58 20.06
C ALA A 461 16.00 35.43 20.99
N GLY A 462 16.71 34.30 21.03
CA GLY A 462 16.36 33.11 21.80
C GLY A 462 15.22 32.31 21.18
N PRO A 463 14.58 31.40 21.94
CA PRO A 463 13.49 30.59 21.45
C PRO A 463 12.30 31.50 21.05
N GLN A 464 11.74 31.22 19.86
CA GLN A 464 10.57 31.90 19.31
C GLN A 464 9.53 30.82 18.96
N ASP A 465 8.31 31.02 19.45
CA ASP A 465 7.20 30.14 19.13
C ASP A 465 6.55 30.58 17.81
N ILE A 466 6.54 29.66 16.84
CA ILE A 466 5.81 29.81 15.60
C ILE A 466 4.56 28.93 15.71
N ALA A 467 3.41 29.55 15.52
CA ALA A 467 2.13 28.84 15.51
C ALA A 467 1.35 29.18 14.26
N PHE A 468 0.79 28.19 13.63
CA PHE A 468 -0.22 28.40 12.59
C PHE A 468 -1.36 27.41 12.74
N ALA A 469 -2.55 27.86 12.47
CA ALA A 469 -3.73 27.02 12.45
C ALA A 469 -4.47 27.25 11.14
N SER A 470 -5.02 26.21 10.58
CA SER A 470 -5.88 26.30 9.42
C SER A 470 -7.02 25.30 9.50
N ALA A 471 -8.19 25.71 9.03
CA ALA A 471 -9.31 24.81 8.87
C ALA A 471 -10.13 25.23 7.66
N PHE A 472 -10.56 24.25 6.90
CA PHE A 472 -11.47 24.49 5.79
C PHE A 472 -12.43 23.31 5.57
N LYS A 473 -13.52 23.58 4.89
CA LYS A 473 -14.49 22.61 4.41
C LYS A 473 -14.63 22.75 2.91
N MET A 474 -14.68 21.62 2.21
CA MET A 474 -14.85 21.62 0.76
C MET A 474 -15.81 20.53 0.30
N VAL A 475 -16.41 20.75 -0.87
CA VAL A 475 -17.18 19.76 -1.60
C VAL A 475 -16.40 19.36 -2.83
N LYS A 476 -16.19 18.06 -3.01
CA LYS A 476 -15.63 17.47 -4.23
C LYS A 476 -16.74 16.74 -4.96
N TYR A 477 -16.74 16.78 -6.28
CA TYR A 477 -17.75 16.13 -7.12
C TYR A 477 -17.16 15.67 -8.43
N GLY A 478 -17.73 14.62 -8.99
CA GLY A 478 -17.27 14.04 -10.25
C GLY A 478 -18.35 13.24 -10.92
N ALA A 479 -18.19 13.07 -12.23
CA ALA A 479 -19.02 12.19 -13.04
C ALA A 479 -18.14 11.43 -14.03
N PHE A 480 -18.54 10.23 -14.35
CA PHE A 480 -17.79 9.36 -15.28
C PHE A 480 -18.74 8.53 -16.14
N ALA A 481 -18.24 8.14 -17.30
CA ALA A 481 -18.87 7.15 -18.17
C ALA A 481 -17.78 6.34 -18.87
N GLN A 482 -18.03 5.07 -19.10
CA GLN A 482 -17.12 4.16 -19.79
C GLN A 482 -17.93 3.14 -20.60
N ALA A 483 -17.43 2.77 -21.76
CA ALA A 483 -17.97 1.69 -22.56
C ALA A 483 -16.84 0.79 -23.04
N SER A 484 -17.07 -0.50 -23.05
CA SER A 484 -16.19 -1.52 -23.62
C SER A 484 -16.91 -2.37 -24.63
N LYS A 485 -16.18 -2.87 -25.61
CA LYS A 485 -16.66 -3.72 -26.70
C LYS A 485 -15.73 -4.90 -26.85
N THR A 486 -16.28 -6.09 -26.70
CA THR A 486 -15.61 -7.34 -27.05
C THR A 486 -16.01 -7.74 -28.46
N THR A 487 -15.03 -8.04 -29.32
CA THR A 487 -15.21 -8.32 -30.75
C THR A 487 -14.18 -9.33 -31.27
N LEU A 488 -14.22 -9.66 -32.57
CA LEU A 488 -13.32 -10.64 -33.21
C LEU A 488 -13.30 -11.99 -32.49
N GLN A 489 -14.49 -12.52 -32.17
CA GLN A 489 -14.64 -13.79 -31.42
C GLN A 489 -13.89 -13.75 -30.08
N GLU A 490 -14.09 -12.66 -29.31
CA GLU A 490 -13.48 -12.41 -28.01
C GLU A 490 -11.97 -12.12 -28.00
N ARG A 491 -11.37 -12.04 -29.19
CA ARG A 491 -9.94 -11.77 -29.30
C ARG A 491 -9.55 -10.31 -29.11
N LEU A 492 -10.48 -9.36 -29.29
CA LEU A 492 -10.21 -7.94 -29.16
C LEU A 492 -11.22 -7.30 -28.21
N VAL A 493 -10.71 -6.72 -27.13
CA VAL A 493 -11.46 -5.87 -26.21
C VAL A 493 -11.00 -4.44 -26.39
N LEU A 494 -11.93 -3.54 -26.65
CA LEU A 494 -11.69 -2.09 -26.74
C LEU A 494 -12.48 -1.42 -25.62
N SER A 495 -11.87 -0.46 -24.93
CA SER A 495 -12.56 0.34 -23.92
C SER A 495 -12.27 1.82 -24.10
N ALA A 496 -13.29 2.66 -23.91
CA ALA A 496 -13.17 4.11 -23.88
C ALA A 496 -13.98 4.67 -22.71
N GLY A 497 -13.37 5.55 -21.94
CA GLY A 497 -13.98 6.19 -20.79
C GLY A 497 -13.65 7.66 -20.70
N MET A 498 -14.45 8.40 -19.94
CA MET A 498 -14.23 9.80 -19.61
C MET A 498 -14.66 10.08 -18.17
N ARG A 499 -13.99 11.03 -17.56
CA ARG A 499 -14.31 11.51 -16.21
C ARG A 499 -14.10 13.03 -16.15
N ILE A 500 -14.90 13.68 -15.33
CA ILE A 500 -14.74 15.08 -14.94
C ILE A 500 -14.77 15.15 -13.41
N ASP A 501 -13.93 16.00 -12.82
CA ASP A 501 -13.85 16.21 -11.39
C ASP A 501 -13.77 17.70 -11.07
N GLY A 502 -14.31 18.12 -9.93
CA GLY A 502 -14.21 19.48 -9.44
C GLY A 502 -14.22 19.52 -7.91
N ALA A 503 -13.70 20.61 -7.36
CA ALA A 503 -13.69 20.87 -5.92
C ALA A 503 -13.95 22.36 -5.64
N ALA A 504 -14.73 22.64 -4.60
CA ALA A 504 -15.03 24.00 -4.17
C ALA A 504 -14.93 24.13 -2.66
N LEU A 505 -14.32 25.21 -2.17
CA LEU A 505 -14.40 25.59 -0.76
C LEU A 505 -15.81 25.98 -0.39
N VAL A 506 -16.25 25.54 0.77
CA VAL A 506 -17.57 25.88 1.34
C VAL A 506 -17.40 26.80 2.51
N ASP A 507 -16.35 26.63 3.29
CA ASP A 507 -16.11 27.34 4.53
C ASP A 507 -14.62 27.32 4.88
N VAL A 508 -14.16 28.35 5.59
CA VAL A 508 -12.81 28.46 6.14
C VAL A 508 -12.90 28.84 7.62
N MET A 509 -11.79 28.72 8.34
CA MET A 509 -11.71 29.09 9.76
C MET A 509 -12.04 30.57 9.98
N ASP A 510 -12.65 30.91 11.14
CA ASP A 510 -12.89 32.29 11.56
C ASP A 510 -11.59 33.10 11.55
N GLY A 511 -11.61 34.27 10.95
CA GLY A 511 -10.44 35.15 10.80
C GLY A 511 -9.56 34.84 9.58
N VAL A 512 -9.92 33.86 8.77
CA VAL A 512 -9.29 33.54 7.47
C VAL A 512 -10.22 33.99 6.34
N ASP A 513 -9.69 34.72 5.37
CA ASP A 513 -10.46 35.16 4.21
C ASP A 513 -10.78 33.99 3.27
N MET A 514 -12.06 33.91 2.87
CA MET A 514 -12.47 33.01 1.80
C MET A 514 -11.83 33.47 0.49
N PRO A 515 -11.08 32.59 -0.23
CA PRO A 515 -10.49 32.95 -1.51
C PRO A 515 -11.54 33.45 -2.52
N GLU A 516 -11.24 34.56 -3.19
CA GLU A 516 -12.16 35.18 -4.19
C GLU A 516 -12.42 34.23 -5.37
N SER A 517 -11.43 33.44 -5.75
CA SER A 517 -11.54 32.55 -6.88
C SER A 517 -11.61 31.07 -6.46
N GLN A 518 -12.58 30.35 -7.02
CA GLN A 518 -12.78 28.92 -6.86
C GLN A 518 -12.08 28.15 -8.02
N HIS A 519 -10.74 28.25 -8.08
CA HIS A 519 -9.92 27.74 -9.21
C HIS A 519 -10.18 26.27 -9.56
N LEU A 520 -10.53 25.45 -8.55
CA LEU A 520 -10.74 24.00 -8.71
C LEU A 520 -12.18 23.63 -9.04
N SER A 521 -13.12 24.58 -9.06
CA SER A 521 -14.56 24.31 -9.16
C SER A 521 -15.06 23.98 -10.58
N ASN A 522 -14.32 24.32 -11.62
CA ASN A 522 -14.72 24.00 -12.99
C ASN A 522 -14.33 22.57 -13.38
N PRO A 523 -15.28 21.60 -13.43
CA PRO A 523 -14.95 20.19 -13.66
C PRO A 523 -14.42 19.90 -15.08
N TRP A 524 -14.68 20.78 -16.04
CA TRP A 524 -14.18 20.60 -17.40
C TRP A 524 -12.68 20.83 -17.54
N LYS A 525 -12.05 21.54 -16.60
CA LYS A 525 -10.60 21.70 -16.53
C LYS A 525 -9.90 20.38 -16.19
N GLN A 526 -10.61 19.45 -15.54
CA GLN A 526 -10.14 18.11 -15.14
C GLN A 526 -10.77 17.01 -16.02
N PHE A 527 -11.00 17.30 -17.31
CA PHE A 527 -11.48 16.29 -18.24
C PHE A 527 -10.44 15.19 -18.45
N SER A 528 -10.80 13.96 -18.12
CA SER A 528 -9.94 12.77 -18.03
C SER A 528 -10.39 11.68 -19.02
N PRO A 529 -10.07 11.78 -20.31
CA PRO A 529 -10.34 10.71 -21.28
C PRO A 529 -9.37 9.54 -21.06
N ARG A 530 -9.86 8.32 -21.27
CA ARG A 530 -9.11 7.05 -21.14
C ARG A 530 -9.48 6.11 -22.26
N MET A 531 -8.50 5.40 -22.81
CA MET A 531 -8.71 4.40 -23.85
C MET A 531 -7.80 3.20 -23.60
N SER A 532 -8.30 2.01 -23.88
CA SER A 532 -7.50 0.78 -23.81
C SER A 532 -7.91 -0.21 -24.90
N ALA A 533 -6.96 -1.05 -25.29
CA ALA A 533 -7.16 -2.16 -26.21
C ALA A 533 -6.40 -3.39 -25.70
N SER A 534 -7.01 -4.55 -25.76
CA SER A 534 -6.42 -5.86 -25.47
C SER A 534 -6.67 -6.77 -26.65
N TRP A 535 -5.62 -7.35 -27.22
CA TRP A 535 -5.72 -8.18 -28.41
C TRP A 535 -5.02 -9.52 -28.21
N SER A 536 -5.80 -10.59 -28.14
CA SER A 536 -5.32 -11.98 -28.16
C SER A 536 -5.03 -12.41 -29.58
N PHE A 537 -3.80 -12.16 -30.06
CA PHE A 537 -3.43 -12.36 -31.45
C PHE A 537 -2.99 -13.79 -31.79
N ALA A 538 -2.62 -14.59 -30.80
CA ALA A 538 -2.26 -16.00 -30.94
C ALA A 538 -2.56 -16.76 -29.63
N PRO A 539 -2.65 -18.12 -29.64
CA PRO A 539 -2.91 -18.89 -28.42
C PRO A 539 -1.98 -18.52 -27.28
N GLY A 540 -2.55 -18.06 -26.18
CA GLY A 540 -1.84 -17.59 -24.98
C GLY A 540 -1.01 -16.32 -25.16
N TRP A 541 -1.05 -15.61 -26.30
CA TRP A 541 -0.41 -14.32 -26.49
C TRP A 541 -1.41 -13.19 -26.53
N THR A 542 -1.22 -12.20 -25.70
CA THR A 542 -2.05 -10.99 -25.65
C THR A 542 -1.16 -9.75 -25.75
N ALA A 543 -1.47 -8.86 -26.68
CA ALA A 543 -0.91 -7.54 -26.76
C ALA A 543 -1.89 -6.52 -26.19
N ASN A 544 -1.40 -5.58 -25.46
CA ASN A 544 -2.20 -4.58 -24.76
C ASN A 544 -1.63 -3.18 -25.00
N ALA A 545 -2.51 -2.18 -25.01
CA ALA A 545 -2.14 -0.77 -25.02
C ALA A 545 -3.19 0.05 -24.30
N ASN A 546 -2.76 1.08 -23.57
CA ASN A 546 -3.65 2.07 -22.99
C ASN A 546 -3.06 3.47 -23.03
N THR A 547 -3.92 4.45 -23.01
CA THR A 547 -3.57 5.87 -22.84
C THR A 547 -4.69 6.59 -22.11
N GLY A 548 -4.34 7.62 -21.37
CA GLY A 548 -5.33 8.43 -20.66
C GLY A 548 -4.72 9.65 -19.99
N ILE A 549 -5.60 10.55 -19.58
CA ILE A 549 -5.30 11.70 -18.76
C ILE A 549 -5.94 11.47 -17.39
N TYR A 550 -5.19 11.71 -16.34
CA TYR A 550 -5.59 11.50 -14.95
C TYR A 550 -5.33 12.78 -14.17
N HIS A 551 -6.19 13.09 -13.21
CA HIS A 551 -6.09 14.27 -12.38
C HIS A 551 -6.16 13.91 -10.92
N GLN A 552 -5.38 14.63 -10.09
CA GLN A 552 -5.37 14.51 -8.65
C GLN A 552 -5.43 15.87 -7.99
N LEU A 553 -6.31 16.01 -6.99
CA LEU A 553 -6.37 17.18 -6.13
C LEU A 553 -5.07 17.28 -5.32
N PRO A 554 -4.48 18.46 -5.15
CA PRO A 554 -3.38 18.66 -4.20
C PRO A 554 -3.74 18.20 -2.80
N ALA A 555 -2.76 17.73 -2.02
CA ALA A 555 -2.98 17.28 -0.64
C ALA A 555 -3.64 18.38 0.22
N TYR A 556 -4.47 17.99 1.17
CA TYR A 556 -5.13 18.96 2.06
C TYR A 556 -4.12 19.77 2.87
N THR A 557 -2.99 19.19 3.21
CA THR A 557 -1.86 19.88 3.86
C THR A 557 -1.37 21.06 3.01
N ILE A 558 -1.22 20.88 1.70
CA ILE A 558 -0.86 21.98 0.77
C ILE A 558 -1.97 23.00 0.72
N LEU A 559 -3.23 22.56 0.54
CA LEU A 559 -4.39 23.47 0.43
C LEU A 559 -4.66 24.24 1.72
N GLY A 560 -4.30 23.68 2.87
CA GLY A 560 -4.51 24.25 4.19
C GLY A 560 -3.39 25.18 4.67
N PHE A 561 -2.33 25.39 3.91
CA PHE A 561 -1.27 26.29 4.35
C PHE A 561 -1.76 27.74 4.50
N GLY A 562 -1.74 28.21 5.75
CA GLY A 562 -2.15 29.56 6.12
C GLY A 562 -0.95 30.50 6.27
N GLN A 563 -1.05 31.69 5.73
CA GLN A 563 -0.04 32.75 5.89
C GLN A 563 -0.71 34.02 6.44
N THR A 564 -0.11 34.60 7.48
CA THR A 564 -0.57 35.85 8.08
C THR A 564 0.29 36.98 7.52
N ASP A 565 -0.38 38.01 7.00
CA ASP A 565 0.27 39.21 6.48
C ASP A 565 0.73 40.19 7.59
N SER A 566 1.39 41.27 7.19
CA SER A 566 1.86 42.30 8.10
C SER A 566 0.75 43.08 8.84
N THR A 567 -0.51 42.94 8.42
CA THR A 567 -1.69 43.54 9.06
C THR A 567 -2.36 42.63 10.08
N GLY A 568 -1.86 41.35 10.19
CA GLY A 568 -2.45 40.33 11.05
C GLY A 568 -3.58 39.56 10.40
N GLN A 569 -3.83 39.73 9.10
CA GLN A 569 -4.83 38.98 8.35
C GLN A 569 -4.25 37.66 7.86
N THR A 570 -4.93 36.54 8.15
CA THR A 570 -4.57 35.23 7.67
C THR A 570 -5.34 34.86 6.42
N SER A 571 -4.66 34.22 5.45
CA SER A 571 -5.24 33.71 4.23
C SER A 571 -4.69 32.31 3.93
N LEU A 572 -5.45 31.52 3.15
CA LEU A 572 -4.94 30.24 2.60
C LEU A 572 -3.98 30.54 1.44
N ALA A 573 -2.71 30.59 1.73
CA ALA A 573 -1.67 31.12 0.82
C ALA A 573 -1.60 30.40 -0.54
N ASN A 574 -1.92 29.10 -0.59
CA ASN A 574 -1.87 28.31 -1.82
C ASN A 574 -3.18 28.38 -2.65
N TRP A 575 -4.23 29.03 -2.17
CA TRP A 575 -5.46 29.32 -2.90
C TRP A 575 -5.35 30.64 -3.71
N ARG A 576 -4.55 30.61 -4.73
CA ARG A 576 -4.23 31.77 -5.58
C ARG A 576 -4.22 31.39 -7.05
N ASP A 577 -3.94 32.36 -7.89
CA ASP A 577 -3.79 32.14 -9.33
C ASP A 577 -2.74 31.06 -9.59
N GLY A 578 -3.08 30.15 -10.51
CA GLY A 578 -2.24 28.98 -10.80
C GLY A 578 -2.61 27.71 -10.04
N LEU A 579 -3.40 27.78 -8.97
CA LEU A 579 -3.89 26.57 -8.28
C LEU A 579 -4.69 25.68 -9.25
N ARG A 580 -4.28 24.44 -9.39
CA ARG A 580 -4.88 23.45 -10.28
C ARG A 580 -4.68 22.02 -9.77
N TYR A 581 -5.43 21.10 -10.32
CA TYR A 581 -5.15 19.69 -10.16
C TYR A 581 -3.83 19.35 -10.83
N THR A 582 -3.02 18.50 -10.21
CA THR A 582 -1.91 17.85 -10.90
C THR A 582 -2.49 16.89 -11.93
N SER A 583 -2.02 16.98 -13.19
CA SER A 583 -2.43 16.09 -14.25
C SER A 583 -1.29 15.15 -14.66
N ASN A 584 -1.66 13.95 -15.11
CA ASN A 584 -0.73 12.94 -15.59
C ASN A 584 -1.25 12.36 -16.90
N ARG A 585 -0.48 12.50 -17.99
CA ARG A 585 -0.73 11.85 -19.29
C ARG A 585 0.05 10.57 -19.35
N GLN A 586 -0.63 9.45 -19.51
CA GLN A 586 -0.01 8.13 -19.50
C GLN A 586 -0.19 7.40 -20.83
N VAL A 587 0.85 6.65 -21.20
CA VAL A 587 0.83 5.65 -22.26
C VAL A 587 1.51 4.40 -21.73
N VAL A 588 0.84 3.25 -21.86
CA VAL A 588 1.41 1.94 -21.51
C VAL A 588 1.14 0.97 -22.66
N ALA A 589 2.12 0.18 -23.03
CA ALA A 589 1.95 -0.90 -24.00
C ALA A 589 2.79 -2.11 -23.62
N GLY A 590 2.27 -3.30 -23.89
CA GLY A 590 2.99 -4.52 -23.53
C GLY A 590 2.43 -5.76 -24.20
N VAL A 591 3.16 -6.86 -23.97
CA VAL A 591 2.82 -8.18 -24.46
C VAL A 591 2.92 -9.17 -23.32
N ARG A 592 1.96 -10.08 -23.23
CA ARG A 592 1.89 -11.16 -22.25
C ARG A 592 1.79 -12.50 -22.96
N LYS A 593 2.54 -13.49 -22.46
CA LYS A 593 2.42 -14.91 -22.84
C LYS A 593 1.97 -15.72 -21.64
N GLU A 594 0.88 -16.42 -21.77
CA GLU A 594 0.43 -17.42 -20.81
C GLU A 594 0.93 -18.82 -21.18
N LEU A 595 1.38 -19.57 -20.18
CA LEU A 595 1.84 -20.95 -20.27
C LEU A 595 0.89 -21.80 -19.41
N ALA A 596 -0.32 -22.03 -19.92
CA ALA A 596 -1.43 -22.64 -19.18
C ALA A 596 -1.08 -24.00 -18.57
N GLU A 597 -0.35 -24.85 -19.30
CA GLU A 597 0.09 -26.18 -18.82
C GLU A 597 0.98 -26.11 -17.56
N ARG A 598 1.61 -24.98 -17.31
CA ARG A 598 2.52 -24.77 -16.18
C ARG A 598 1.97 -23.78 -15.14
N ASN A 599 0.76 -23.23 -15.33
CA ASN A 599 0.23 -22.15 -14.51
C ASN A 599 1.19 -20.94 -14.42
N ALA A 600 1.82 -20.58 -15.53
CA ALA A 600 2.85 -19.57 -15.60
C ALA A 600 2.52 -18.48 -16.64
N ALA A 601 3.08 -17.30 -16.45
CA ALA A 601 2.95 -16.19 -17.39
C ALA A 601 4.25 -15.37 -17.46
N VAL A 602 4.52 -14.82 -18.64
CA VAL A 602 5.61 -13.86 -18.87
C VAL A 602 5.04 -12.62 -19.49
N SER A 603 5.42 -11.42 -19.02
CA SER A 603 5.03 -10.17 -19.65
C SER A 603 6.19 -9.18 -19.74
N VAL A 604 6.13 -8.32 -20.76
CA VAL A 604 6.99 -7.16 -20.93
C VAL A 604 6.10 -5.96 -21.21
N GLU A 605 6.28 -4.88 -20.46
CA GLU A 605 5.51 -3.66 -20.59
C GLU A 605 6.44 -2.44 -20.64
N GLY A 606 6.15 -1.46 -21.53
CA GLY A 606 6.76 -0.14 -21.53
C GLY A 606 5.75 0.89 -21.10
N PHE A 607 6.17 1.90 -20.34
CA PHE A 607 5.31 2.98 -19.87
C PHE A 607 5.97 4.35 -20.01
N PHE A 608 5.12 5.36 -20.17
CA PHE A 608 5.46 6.78 -20.12
C PHE A 608 4.39 7.54 -19.36
N LYS A 609 4.79 8.44 -18.48
CA LYS A 609 3.97 9.38 -17.73
C LYS A 609 4.52 10.79 -17.92
N GLY A 610 3.68 11.75 -18.22
CA GLY A 610 4.04 13.17 -18.28
C GLY A 610 3.16 13.95 -17.31
N TYR A 611 3.77 14.67 -16.36
CA TYR A 611 3.09 15.42 -15.31
C TYR A 611 3.08 16.91 -15.62
N GLU A 612 1.95 17.55 -15.35
CA GLU A 612 1.76 19.00 -15.40
C GLU A 612 1.06 19.46 -14.11
N GLY A 613 1.40 20.64 -13.62
CA GLY A 613 0.79 21.17 -12.40
C GLY A 613 1.29 20.52 -11.11
N SER A 614 2.52 20.02 -11.11
CA SER A 614 3.13 19.50 -9.88
C SER A 614 3.53 20.67 -8.97
N PRO A 615 3.38 20.51 -7.62
CA PRO A 615 3.73 21.57 -6.70
C PRO A 615 5.23 21.78 -6.62
N ALA A 616 5.66 23.05 -6.55
CA ALA A 616 7.03 23.47 -6.31
C ALA A 616 7.07 24.52 -5.20
N SER A 617 8.08 24.47 -4.35
CA SER A 617 8.33 25.46 -3.29
C SER A 617 8.54 26.84 -3.90
N GLU A 618 7.90 27.85 -3.34
CA GLU A 618 8.16 29.24 -3.75
C GLU A 618 9.43 29.80 -3.18
N ALA A 619 9.86 29.28 -2.03
CA ALA A 619 11.04 29.78 -1.32
C ALA A 619 12.33 29.53 -2.11
N ASN A 620 12.41 28.39 -2.80
CA ASN A 620 13.61 27.95 -3.51
C ASN A 620 13.37 27.59 -4.99
N GLY A 621 12.12 27.67 -5.49
CA GLY A 621 11.78 27.35 -6.87
C GLY A 621 11.95 25.88 -7.26
N ILE A 622 12.01 24.96 -6.27
CA ILE A 622 12.27 23.54 -6.52
C ILE A 622 10.98 22.74 -6.43
N ALA A 623 10.77 21.83 -7.40
CA ALA A 623 9.65 20.88 -7.35
C ALA A 623 9.72 20.04 -6.06
N LEU A 624 8.60 19.90 -5.35
CA LEU A 624 8.56 19.11 -4.10
C LEU A 624 9.03 17.67 -4.32
N ALA A 625 8.84 17.13 -5.52
CA ALA A 625 9.34 15.83 -5.94
C ALA A 625 10.87 15.69 -5.91
N ASN A 626 11.61 16.80 -5.92
CA ASN A 626 13.07 16.84 -5.90
C ASN A 626 13.64 17.17 -4.52
N LEU A 627 12.80 17.62 -3.55
CA LEU A 627 13.27 18.12 -2.26
C LEU A 627 13.57 17.02 -1.21
N GLY A 628 13.20 15.80 -1.44
CA GLY A 628 13.51 14.72 -0.51
C GLY A 628 12.53 13.54 -0.57
N ALA A 629 12.92 12.47 0.12
CA ALA A 629 12.17 11.23 0.15
C ALA A 629 11.15 11.16 1.31
N ASP A 630 11.06 12.19 2.12
CA ASP A 630 10.08 12.27 3.19
C ASP A 630 8.77 12.82 2.63
N PHE A 631 7.97 11.93 2.10
CA PHE A 631 6.79 12.22 1.26
C PHE A 631 5.59 12.79 2.03
N GLY A 632 5.74 13.08 3.30
CA GLY A 632 4.77 13.79 4.10
C GLY A 632 4.80 15.26 3.72
N VAL A 633 3.86 15.69 2.90
CA VAL A 633 3.66 17.12 2.67
C VAL A 633 2.98 17.70 3.90
N VAL A 634 3.77 18.25 4.80
CA VAL A 634 3.29 18.82 6.07
C VAL A 634 2.48 20.10 5.83
N GLY A 635 2.64 20.73 4.65
CA GLY A 635 1.89 21.95 4.30
C GLY A 635 2.40 23.16 5.09
N ASN A 636 3.72 23.28 5.22
CA ASN A 636 4.39 24.33 5.97
C ASN A 636 5.02 25.41 5.08
N GLU A 637 4.69 25.39 3.79
CA GLU A 637 5.25 26.36 2.82
C GLU A 637 4.28 26.76 1.72
N ALA A 638 4.51 27.94 1.16
CA ALA A 638 3.84 28.39 -0.04
C ALA A 638 4.39 27.64 -1.27
N VAL A 639 3.48 27.19 -2.14
CA VAL A 639 3.83 26.47 -3.37
C VAL A 639 3.18 27.12 -4.59
N ASN A 640 3.82 27.00 -5.74
CA ASN A 640 3.22 27.17 -7.05
C ASN A 640 2.95 25.79 -7.69
N PHE A 641 2.24 25.77 -8.82
CA PHE A 641 1.88 24.54 -9.52
C PHE A 641 2.44 24.53 -10.95
N ASP A 642 3.68 24.93 -11.11
CA ASP A 642 4.33 25.15 -12.42
C ASP A 642 5.39 24.10 -12.76
N ALA A 643 5.73 23.21 -11.82
CA ALA A 643 6.67 22.14 -12.10
C ALA A 643 6.09 21.12 -13.10
N LEU A 644 6.96 20.68 -14.01
CA LEU A 644 6.69 19.63 -14.98
C LEU A 644 7.44 18.35 -14.57
N GLY A 645 6.83 17.20 -14.79
CA GLY A 645 7.45 15.91 -14.46
C GLY A 645 7.35 14.90 -15.59
N ARG A 646 8.22 13.90 -15.59
CA ARG A 646 8.12 12.74 -16.44
C ARG A 646 8.62 11.49 -15.73
N ALA A 647 7.98 10.35 -16.01
CA ALA A 647 8.48 9.05 -15.64
C ALA A 647 8.29 8.06 -16.78
N TYR A 648 9.31 7.23 -17.06
CA TYR A 648 9.26 6.27 -18.14
C TYR A 648 10.12 5.05 -17.83
N GLY A 649 9.80 3.93 -18.45
CA GLY A 649 10.52 2.71 -18.16
C GLY A 649 10.03 1.47 -18.87
N LEU A 650 10.66 0.34 -18.49
CA LEU A 650 10.34 -1.00 -18.96
C LEU A 650 10.19 -1.94 -17.78
N GLU A 651 9.21 -2.82 -17.86
CA GLU A 651 8.92 -3.85 -16.88
C GLU A 651 8.99 -5.22 -17.51
N PHE A 652 9.59 -6.15 -16.79
CA PHE A 652 9.56 -7.58 -17.08
C PHE A 652 8.96 -8.32 -15.90
N LEU A 653 8.08 -9.28 -16.15
CA LEU A 653 7.51 -10.16 -15.15
C LEU A 653 7.53 -11.60 -15.65
N LEU A 654 8.04 -12.51 -14.82
CA LEU A 654 7.83 -13.94 -14.90
C LEU A 654 7.09 -14.38 -13.63
N GLN A 655 5.89 -14.90 -13.78
CA GLN A 655 5.08 -15.42 -12.68
C GLN A 655 4.83 -16.92 -12.89
N GLN A 656 5.15 -17.70 -11.88
CA GLN A 656 4.81 -19.10 -11.77
C GLN A 656 3.90 -19.28 -10.55
N ARG A 657 2.64 -19.60 -10.78
CA ARG A 657 1.73 -20.01 -9.69
C ARG A 657 2.06 -21.41 -9.23
N LEU A 658 1.51 -21.80 -8.09
CA LEU A 658 1.81 -23.12 -7.53
C LEU A 658 1.59 -24.23 -8.56
N TYR A 659 2.68 -24.91 -8.92
CA TYR A 659 2.72 -26.03 -9.86
C TYR A 659 3.73 -27.07 -9.38
N LYS A 660 3.26 -28.28 -9.13
CA LYS A 660 4.08 -29.40 -8.56
C LYS A 660 4.84 -28.98 -7.29
N GLY A 661 4.20 -28.16 -6.46
CA GLY A 661 4.74 -27.64 -5.22
C GLY A 661 5.71 -26.46 -5.35
N TYR A 662 6.05 -25.99 -6.56
CA TYR A 662 6.90 -24.81 -6.78
C TYR A 662 6.05 -23.59 -7.16
N TYR A 663 6.46 -22.43 -6.67
CA TYR A 663 5.93 -21.14 -7.08
C TYR A 663 7.07 -20.12 -7.19
N GLY A 664 6.85 -19.06 -7.96
CA GLY A 664 7.83 -17.99 -8.07
C GLY A 664 7.34 -16.79 -8.86
N LEU A 665 7.90 -15.64 -8.54
CA LEU A 665 7.67 -14.37 -9.20
C LEU A 665 9.03 -13.68 -9.34
N LEU A 666 9.41 -13.35 -10.56
CA LEU A 666 10.58 -12.54 -10.87
C LEU A 666 10.12 -11.28 -11.59
N ALA A 667 10.35 -10.13 -10.98
CA ALA A 667 10.05 -8.82 -11.53
C ALA A 667 11.34 -8.01 -11.72
N TYR A 668 11.45 -7.34 -12.86
CA TYR A 668 12.50 -6.36 -13.13
C TYR A 668 11.86 -5.09 -13.68
N THR A 669 12.27 -3.95 -13.17
CA THR A 669 11.83 -2.64 -13.64
C THR A 669 13.05 -1.75 -13.86
N LEU A 670 13.12 -1.18 -15.07
CA LEU A 670 13.96 -0.05 -15.38
C LEU A 670 13.09 1.19 -15.39
N VAL A 671 13.38 2.19 -14.55
CA VAL A 671 12.57 3.41 -14.42
C VAL A 671 13.45 4.64 -14.35
N ARG A 672 12.95 5.72 -14.94
CA ARG A 672 13.46 7.08 -14.77
C ARG A 672 12.31 7.98 -14.35
N SER A 673 12.53 8.79 -13.32
CA SER A 673 11.58 9.79 -12.82
C SER A 673 12.31 11.10 -12.61
N GLU A 674 11.88 12.16 -13.29
CA GLU A 674 12.59 13.43 -13.38
C GLU A 674 11.58 14.59 -13.38
N TYR A 675 11.96 15.72 -12.74
CA TYR A 675 11.15 16.93 -12.73
C TYR A 675 11.99 18.15 -13.13
N GLN A 676 11.33 19.11 -13.78
CA GLN A 676 11.88 20.46 -14.03
C GLN A 676 11.43 21.39 -12.89
N ASN A 677 12.35 22.18 -12.40
CA ASN A 677 12.13 23.16 -11.35
C ASN A 677 11.78 24.52 -11.97
N PRO A 678 10.73 25.21 -11.51
CA PRO A 678 10.30 26.50 -12.07
C PRO A 678 11.11 27.71 -11.57
N GLY A 679 12.10 27.54 -10.71
CA GLY A 679 12.89 28.63 -10.12
C GLY A 679 13.74 29.39 -11.17
N ASP A 680 13.82 30.71 -11.06
CA ASP A 680 14.55 31.57 -12.01
C ASP A 680 16.07 31.38 -11.94
N ASP A 681 16.59 30.98 -10.78
CA ASP A 681 18.03 30.80 -10.55
C ASP A 681 18.53 29.40 -10.96
N LEU A 682 17.62 28.48 -11.28
CA LEU A 682 17.95 27.15 -11.74
C LEU A 682 17.81 27.04 -13.26
N ASP A 683 18.69 26.29 -13.91
CA ASP A 683 18.55 26.01 -15.35
C ASP A 683 17.35 25.09 -15.57
N ILE A 684 16.18 25.68 -15.74
CA ILE A 684 14.87 25.01 -15.94
C ILE A 684 14.84 24.14 -17.21
N SER A 685 15.84 24.25 -18.09
CA SER A 685 15.99 23.36 -19.25
C SER A 685 16.44 21.97 -18.85
N LEU A 686 16.94 21.76 -17.62
CA LEU A 686 17.46 20.49 -17.13
C LEU A 686 16.39 19.66 -16.42
N TRP A 687 16.37 18.37 -16.72
CA TRP A 687 15.59 17.38 -16.00
C TRP A 687 16.36 16.85 -14.79
N THR A 688 15.89 17.16 -13.60
CA THR A 688 16.49 16.71 -12.35
C THR A 688 15.84 15.41 -11.89
N PRO A 689 16.60 14.36 -11.51
CA PRO A 689 16.04 13.13 -10.95
C PRO A 689 15.18 13.42 -9.72
N SER A 690 13.99 12.83 -9.65
CA SER A 690 13.16 12.91 -8.44
C SER A 690 13.81 12.14 -7.30
N SER A 691 13.44 12.48 -6.07
CA SER A 691 13.97 11.84 -4.86
C SER A 691 13.73 10.32 -4.78
N TRP A 692 12.83 9.78 -5.61
CA TRP A 692 12.50 8.34 -5.69
C TRP A 692 12.93 7.67 -7.01
N ASP A 693 13.85 8.27 -7.78
CA ASP A 693 14.39 7.69 -9.02
C ASP A 693 15.37 6.53 -8.73
N ASN A 694 14.86 5.31 -8.53
CA ASN A 694 15.66 4.12 -8.22
C ASN A 694 16.45 3.57 -9.41
N ARG A 695 16.13 3.89 -10.64
CA ARG A 695 16.64 3.33 -11.92
C ARG A 695 16.36 1.85 -12.11
N HIS A 696 16.88 0.99 -11.25
CA HIS A 696 16.78 -0.47 -11.36
C HIS A 696 16.12 -1.05 -10.12
N ILE A 697 15.09 -1.85 -10.33
CA ILE A 697 14.38 -2.56 -9.28
C ILE A 697 14.28 -4.01 -9.70
N VAL A 698 14.78 -4.94 -8.87
CA VAL A 698 14.65 -6.38 -9.09
C VAL A 698 13.98 -6.98 -7.87
N SER A 699 12.99 -7.81 -8.09
CA SER A 699 12.34 -8.59 -7.04
C SER A 699 12.23 -10.04 -7.50
N PHE A 700 12.69 -10.94 -6.66
CA PHE A 700 12.44 -12.36 -6.79
C PHE A 700 11.78 -12.87 -5.53
N THR A 701 10.63 -13.53 -5.66
CA THR A 701 9.96 -14.27 -4.58
C THR A 701 9.64 -15.64 -5.08
N GLY A 702 10.02 -16.67 -4.36
CA GLY A 702 9.74 -18.06 -4.79
C GLY A 702 9.92 -19.04 -3.66
N GLY A 703 9.38 -20.25 -3.85
CA GLY A 703 9.44 -21.27 -2.82
C GLY A 703 8.99 -22.64 -3.27
N LYS A 704 9.04 -23.53 -2.32
CA LYS A 704 8.64 -24.93 -2.45
C LYS A 704 7.72 -25.32 -1.30
N LYS A 705 6.57 -25.88 -1.65
CA LYS A 705 5.62 -26.53 -0.74
C LYS A 705 5.66 -28.03 -0.96
N TRP A 706 5.67 -28.79 0.11
CA TRP A 706 5.64 -30.25 0.11
C TRP A 706 4.30 -30.76 0.64
N ASP A 707 3.87 -31.91 0.16
CA ASP A 707 2.62 -32.57 0.64
C ASP A 707 2.68 -32.91 2.14
N SER A 708 3.89 -33.02 2.69
CA SER A 708 4.11 -33.20 4.13
C SER A 708 3.75 -31.98 4.98
N GLY A 709 3.28 -30.88 4.39
CA GLY A 709 2.87 -29.65 5.08
C GLY A 709 4.02 -28.68 5.36
N TRP A 710 5.25 -28.96 4.93
CA TRP A 710 6.36 -28.00 4.94
C TRP A 710 6.27 -27.03 3.76
N GLU A 711 6.64 -25.78 3.99
CA GLU A 711 6.84 -24.78 2.94
C GLU A 711 8.09 -23.95 3.25
N VAL A 712 8.91 -23.69 2.22
CA VAL A 712 10.07 -22.81 2.30
C VAL A 712 9.94 -21.74 1.24
N GLY A 713 10.07 -20.49 1.62
CA GLY A 713 10.04 -19.31 0.75
C GLY A 713 11.31 -18.47 0.88
N LEU A 714 11.75 -17.92 -0.25
CA LEU A 714 12.87 -16.97 -0.36
C LEU A 714 12.40 -15.75 -1.11
N ARG A 715 12.77 -14.56 -0.62
CA ARG A 715 12.63 -13.30 -1.35
C ARG A 715 13.98 -12.60 -1.44
N VAL A 716 14.27 -12.07 -2.61
CA VAL A 716 15.44 -11.22 -2.87
C VAL A 716 14.95 -9.92 -3.49
N LEU A 717 15.29 -8.81 -2.87
CA LEU A 717 15.01 -7.46 -3.37
C LEU A 717 16.34 -6.77 -3.68
N PHE A 718 16.38 -6.07 -4.80
CA PHE A 718 17.47 -5.17 -5.17
C PHE A 718 16.86 -3.87 -5.68
N SER A 719 17.38 -2.74 -5.22
CA SER A 719 16.98 -1.40 -5.64
C SER A 719 18.22 -0.54 -5.86
N GLY A 720 18.28 0.15 -6.98
CA GLY A 720 19.31 1.16 -7.22
C GLY A 720 19.25 2.29 -6.21
N GLY A 721 20.36 2.97 -6.00
CA GLY A 721 20.46 4.06 -5.01
C GLY A 721 19.59 5.25 -5.39
N LEU A 722 18.88 5.80 -4.40
CA LEU A 722 18.12 7.03 -4.52
C LEU A 722 19.04 8.23 -4.71
N PRO A 723 18.66 9.23 -5.51
CA PRO A 723 19.43 10.46 -5.61
C PRO A 723 19.32 11.29 -4.33
N TYR A 724 20.32 12.11 -4.08
CA TYR A 724 20.29 13.09 -3.00
C TYR A 724 21.10 14.35 -3.37
N THR A 725 20.78 15.45 -2.70
CA THR A 725 21.51 16.71 -2.75
C THR A 725 22.60 16.69 -1.68
N PRO A 726 23.86 16.95 -2.02
CA PRO A 726 24.93 17.03 -1.01
C PRO A 726 24.74 18.24 -0.08
N TYR A 727 25.49 18.26 1.01
CA TYR A 727 25.54 19.42 1.89
C TYR A 727 26.55 20.45 1.37
N ASP A 728 26.21 21.74 1.45
CA ASP A 728 27.22 22.78 1.51
C ASP A 728 27.90 22.75 2.89
N VAL A 729 28.97 21.98 2.98
CA VAL A 729 29.68 21.76 4.25
C VAL A 729 30.28 23.05 4.78
N ALA A 730 30.77 23.93 3.89
CA ALA A 730 31.40 25.18 4.29
C ALA A 730 30.39 26.14 4.93
N GLN A 731 29.28 26.39 4.30
CA GLN A 731 28.21 27.22 4.84
C GLN A 731 27.55 26.59 6.07
N SER A 732 27.35 25.27 6.07
CA SER A 732 26.72 24.57 7.19
C SER A 732 27.49 24.71 8.48
N LEU A 733 28.85 24.69 8.41
CA LEU A 733 29.70 24.73 9.59
C LEU A 733 29.95 26.13 10.13
N GLU A 734 29.59 27.20 9.42
CA GLU A 734 29.64 28.54 9.97
C GLU A 734 28.81 28.63 11.26
N ILE A 735 29.40 29.14 12.35
CA ILE A 735 28.72 29.21 13.67
C ILE A 735 27.40 29.93 13.57
N VAL A 736 27.33 31.03 12.84
CA VAL A 736 26.13 31.83 12.68
C VAL A 736 25.01 31.02 11.97
N ASN A 737 25.36 30.19 11.00
CA ASN A 737 24.39 29.36 10.28
C ASN A 737 23.95 28.16 11.12
N TRP A 738 24.91 27.45 11.73
CA TRP A 738 24.60 26.30 12.57
C TRP A 738 23.72 26.67 13.77
N ASP A 739 24.09 27.78 14.47
CA ASP A 739 23.34 28.28 15.63
C ASP A 739 21.92 28.77 15.24
N THR A 740 21.76 29.19 13.96
CA THR A 740 20.44 29.61 13.44
C THR A 740 19.53 28.44 13.11
N PHE A 741 20.06 27.47 12.38
CA PHE A 741 19.23 26.42 11.80
C PHE A 741 19.29 25.11 12.59
N ASN A 742 20.32 24.92 13.40
CA ASN A 742 20.67 23.65 14.07
C ASN A 742 20.55 22.43 13.12
N ALA A 743 20.87 22.67 11.86
CA ALA A 743 20.77 21.70 10.77
C ALA A 743 21.72 22.06 9.62
N PRO A 744 22.22 21.08 8.87
CA PRO A 744 23.06 21.33 7.71
C PRO A 744 22.29 21.98 6.56
N ILE A 745 22.97 22.82 5.79
CA ILE A 745 22.49 23.48 4.59
C ILE A 745 22.75 22.58 3.38
N LEU A 746 21.76 22.41 2.51
CA LEU A 746 21.88 21.67 1.26
C LEU A 746 22.49 22.54 0.15
N ASP A 747 23.38 21.95 -0.65
CA ASP A 747 23.91 22.60 -1.86
C ASP A 747 22.92 22.39 -3.02
N TYR A 748 22.01 23.33 -3.20
CA TYR A 748 21.01 23.24 -4.25
C TYR A 748 21.56 23.43 -5.69
N ASP A 749 22.81 23.92 -5.85
CA ASP A 749 23.48 23.92 -7.16
C ASP A 749 23.81 22.50 -7.64
N LEU A 750 23.90 21.57 -6.66
CA LEU A 750 24.08 20.14 -6.91
C LEU A 750 22.82 19.32 -6.61
N LEU A 751 21.65 19.87 -6.85
CA LEU A 751 20.35 19.25 -6.58
C LEU A 751 20.25 17.84 -7.17
N ASN A 752 20.14 16.80 -6.31
CA ASN A 752 19.97 15.38 -6.67
C ASN A 752 21.02 14.81 -7.66
N THR A 753 22.21 15.38 -7.68
CA THR A 753 23.34 14.93 -8.53
C THR A 753 24.00 13.67 -7.98
N GLU A 754 24.04 13.51 -6.68
CA GLU A 754 24.66 12.37 -6.00
C GLU A 754 23.66 11.23 -5.82
N ARG A 755 24.17 10.00 -5.59
CA ARG A 755 23.33 8.84 -5.35
C ARG A 755 23.85 8.01 -4.18
N ASN A 756 22.90 7.54 -3.36
CA ASN A 756 23.15 6.53 -2.35
C ASN A 756 23.61 5.21 -3.01
N GLY A 757 24.23 4.34 -2.23
CA GLY A 757 24.52 2.96 -2.68
C GLY A 757 23.27 2.18 -3.06
N ALA A 758 23.43 1.12 -3.81
CA ALA A 758 22.33 0.19 -4.09
C ALA A 758 21.96 -0.59 -2.83
N PHE A 759 20.67 -0.82 -2.64
CA PHE A 759 20.12 -1.60 -1.53
C PHE A 759 19.79 -3.01 -1.99
N HIS A 760 20.07 -3.99 -1.13
CA HIS A 760 19.64 -5.37 -1.32
C HIS A 760 19.08 -5.94 -0.01
N GLN A 761 18.12 -6.83 -0.11
CA GLN A 761 17.52 -7.50 1.03
C GLN A 761 17.22 -8.95 0.67
N VAL A 762 17.54 -9.86 1.57
CA VAL A 762 17.24 -11.28 1.44
C VAL A 762 16.36 -11.69 2.63
N ASP A 763 15.23 -12.30 2.35
CA ASP A 763 14.27 -12.75 3.35
C ASP A 763 14.01 -14.24 3.19
N LEU A 764 13.83 -14.92 4.32
CA LEU A 764 13.60 -16.36 4.37
C LEU A 764 12.37 -16.66 5.23
N ARG A 765 11.49 -17.51 4.72
CA ARG A 765 10.32 -17.99 5.47
C ARG A 765 10.27 -19.51 5.48
N LEU A 766 9.90 -20.07 6.61
CA LEU A 766 9.68 -21.49 6.83
C LEU A 766 8.33 -21.66 7.52
N ASP A 767 7.47 -22.46 6.94
CA ASP A 767 6.16 -22.80 7.48
C ASP A 767 6.02 -24.31 7.64
N ARG A 768 5.27 -24.70 8.67
CA ARG A 768 4.82 -26.06 8.88
C ARG A 768 3.37 -26.08 9.30
N LYS A 769 2.50 -26.69 8.47
CA LYS A 769 1.08 -26.81 8.74
C LYS A 769 0.70 -28.27 9.07
N TRP A 770 -0.11 -28.43 10.13
CA TRP A 770 -0.73 -29.68 10.55
C TRP A 770 -2.24 -29.58 10.44
N PHE A 771 -2.86 -30.63 9.95
CA PHE A 771 -4.32 -30.71 9.83
C PHE A 771 -4.83 -31.78 10.80
N PHE A 772 -5.79 -31.37 11.64
CA PHE A 772 -6.50 -32.24 12.58
C PHE A 772 -7.99 -32.29 12.18
N ASP A 773 -8.76 -33.17 12.76
CA ASP A 773 -10.17 -33.37 12.36
C ASP A 773 -11.06 -32.15 12.64
N GLN A 774 -10.73 -31.33 13.66
CA GLN A 774 -11.55 -30.16 14.06
C GLN A 774 -10.81 -28.83 13.99
N TRP A 775 -9.51 -28.81 13.74
CA TRP A 775 -8.70 -27.59 13.70
C TRP A 775 -7.44 -27.79 12.88
N SER A 776 -6.79 -26.69 12.53
CA SER A 776 -5.47 -26.74 11.93
C SER A 776 -4.49 -25.83 12.68
N LEU A 777 -3.20 -26.21 12.65
CA LEU A 777 -2.11 -25.44 13.23
C LEU A 777 -1.08 -25.16 12.16
N ASP A 778 -0.76 -23.90 11.96
CA ASP A 778 0.37 -23.45 11.15
C ASP A 778 1.38 -22.76 12.04
N VAL A 779 2.64 -23.20 12.00
CA VAL A 779 3.75 -22.56 12.71
C VAL A 779 4.72 -22.04 11.67
N PHE A 780 5.05 -20.77 11.77
CA PHE A 780 5.94 -20.10 10.82
C PHE A 780 7.13 -19.43 11.51
N MET A 781 8.24 -19.38 10.79
CA MET A 781 9.39 -18.55 11.08
C MET A 781 9.67 -17.69 9.85
N ASP A 782 9.70 -16.40 10.02
CA ASP A 782 9.93 -15.41 8.97
C ASP A 782 11.13 -14.53 9.37
N VAL A 783 12.19 -14.51 8.57
CA VAL A 783 13.39 -13.73 8.85
C VAL A 783 13.55 -12.68 7.76
N GLN A 784 13.30 -11.44 8.13
CA GLN A 784 13.51 -10.31 7.25
C GLN A 784 14.95 -9.83 7.34
N ASN A 785 15.52 -9.46 6.18
CA ASN A 785 16.88 -8.95 6.05
C ASN A 785 17.94 -9.89 6.62
N LEU A 786 17.92 -11.15 6.21
CA LEU A 786 18.83 -12.21 6.68
C LEU A 786 20.32 -11.83 6.57
N THR A 787 20.67 -10.97 5.62
CA THR A 787 22.03 -10.48 5.39
C THR A 787 22.45 -9.34 6.31
N GLY A 788 21.53 -8.78 7.08
CA GLY A 788 21.79 -7.60 7.91
C GLY A 788 22.21 -6.36 7.09
N ALA A 789 21.76 -6.26 5.83
CA ALA A 789 22.10 -5.13 4.98
C ALA A 789 21.50 -3.82 5.51
N ALA A 790 22.33 -2.82 5.75
CA ALA A 790 21.87 -1.49 6.12
C ALA A 790 21.38 -0.74 4.88
N PRO A 791 20.21 -0.06 4.94
CA PRO A 791 19.76 0.81 3.85
C PRO A 791 20.80 1.91 3.61
N PRO A 792 21.39 2.03 2.41
CA PRO A 792 22.34 3.08 2.15
C PRO A 792 21.66 4.45 2.19
N GLN A 793 22.09 5.30 3.09
CA GLN A 793 21.63 6.67 3.23
C GLN A 793 22.83 7.61 3.28
N ARG A 794 22.64 8.84 2.83
CA ARG A 794 23.63 9.89 3.05
C ARG A 794 23.88 10.03 4.54
N ALA A 795 25.16 10.06 4.95
CA ALA A 795 25.51 10.39 6.32
C ALA A 795 25.02 11.80 6.67
N GLN A 796 24.40 11.96 7.83
CA GLN A 796 23.94 13.27 8.30
C GLN A 796 25.14 14.06 8.78
N LEU A 797 25.30 15.28 8.28
CA LEU A 797 26.28 16.23 8.77
C LEU A 797 25.80 16.78 10.12
N ASP A 798 26.62 16.70 11.12
CA ASP A 798 26.51 17.31 12.45
C ASP A 798 27.82 18.01 12.77
N VAL A 799 27.88 18.67 13.91
CA VAL A 799 29.11 19.32 14.46
C VAL A 799 29.66 18.50 15.61
N VAL A 800 30.97 18.60 15.80
CA VAL A 800 31.63 18.01 16.99
C VAL A 800 31.06 18.67 18.24
N ARG A 801 30.64 17.83 19.22
CA ARG A 801 30.08 18.30 20.50
C ARG A 801 30.97 17.90 21.67
N ASP A 802 31.01 18.75 22.68
CA ASP A 802 31.63 18.42 23.96
C ASP A 802 30.85 17.27 24.64
N PRO A 803 31.48 16.15 24.96
CA PRO A 803 30.82 14.99 25.55
C PRO A 803 30.14 15.24 26.91
N ALA A 804 30.60 16.25 27.67
CA ALA A 804 30.06 16.54 28.99
C ALA A 804 28.89 17.51 28.96
N THR A 805 28.85 18.41 27.98
CA THR A 805 27.84 19.47 27.89
C THR A 805 26.90 19.34 26.71
N GLY A 806 27.22 18.49 25.72
CA GLY A 806 26.47 18.34 24.47
C GLY A 806 26.53 19.55 23.53
N ARG A 807 27.24 20.60 23.90
CA ARG A 807 27.34 21.84 23.11
C ARG A 807 28.34 21.71 21.96
N PRO A 808 28.05 22.36 20.81
CA PRO A 808 29.02 22.46 19.71
C PRO A 808 30.36 23.03 20.17
N VAL A 809 31.43 22.49 19.59
CA VAL A 809 32.82 22.91 19.90
C VAL A 809 33.37 23.70 18.71
N GLU A 810 33.83 24.93 18.95
CA GLU A 810 34.44 25.77 17.91
C GLU A 810 35.68 25.08 17.32
N SER A 811 35.89 25.20 16.04
CA SER A 811 37.05 24.63 15.36
C SER A 811 38.34 25.32 15.79
N THR A 812 39.35 24.52 16.09
CA THR A 812 40.71 25.04 16.44
C THR A 812 41.41 25.64 15.23
N THR A 813 40.97 25.33 14.01
CA THR A 813 41.59 25.80 12.76
C THR A 813 40.88 27.00 12.16
N ASN A 814 39.57 27.16 12.41
CA ASN A 814 38.74 28.28 11.96
C ASN A 814 37.77 28.70 13.07
N PRO A 815 38.07 29.71 13.88
CA PRO A 815 37.23 30.14 15.00
C PRO A 815 35.82 30.62 14.62
N ALA A 816 35.56 30.86 13.33
CA ALA A 816 34.23 31.24 12.84
C ALA A 816 33.36 30.02 12.46
N SER A 817 33.86 28.78 12.65
CA SER A 817 33.16 27.55 12.26
C SER A 817 33.29 26.46 13.32
N TYR A 818 32.38 25.47 13.23
CA TYR A 818 32.47 24.21 13.95
C TYR A 818 33.26 23.17 13.15
N ASP A 819 33.78 22.13 13.79
CA ASP A 819 34.35 20.97 13.12
C ASP A 819 33.26 19.98 12.69
N PRO A 820 33.31 19.39 11.45
CA PRO A 820 32.29 18.46 10.96
C PRO A 820 32.33 17.11 11.69
N ARG A 821 31.17 16.57 11.91
CA ARG A 821 30.91 15.19 12.32
C ARG A 821 29.85 14.57 11.39
N PHE A 822 30.08 13.35 10.94
CA PHE A 822 29.13 12.64 10.11
C PHE A 822 28.50 11.48 10.88
N ILE A 823 27.18 11.45 10.94
CA ILE A 823 26.39 10.44 11.65
C ILE A 823 25.73 9.51 10.62
N SER A 824 25.92 8.21 10.77
CA SER A 824 25.20 7.22 9.98
C SER A 824 23.89 6.85 10.69
N LEU A 825 22.77 7.17 10.07
CA LEU A 825 21.43 6.85 10.60
C LEU A 825 20.92 5.48 10.14
N SER A 826 21.70 4.76 9.33
CA SER A 826 21.29 3.46 8.80
C SER A 826 21.71 2.32 9.71
N SER A 827 20.74 1.46 10.05
CA SER A 827 20.94 0.23 10.80
C SER A 827 20.51 -0.97 9.98
N GLY A 828 21.36 -2.00 9.91
CA GLY A 828 21.13 -3.25 9.21
C GLY A 828 20.57 -4.33 10.12
N ALA A 829 19.41 -4.12 10.72
CA ALA A 829 18.81 -5.12 11.61
C ALA A 829 18.27 -6.35 10.87
N VAL A 830 18.58 -7.53 11.41
CA VAL A 830 17.90 -8.79 11.07
C VAL A 830 16.65 -8.88 11.94
N LEU A 831 15.46 -9.00 11.33
CA LEU A 831 14.19 -9.03 12.05
C LEU A 831 13.58 -10.44 11.98
N PRO A 832 13.80 -11.30 12.98
CA PRO A 832 13.14 -12.60 13.05
C PRO A 832 11.73 -12.45 13.63
N ALA A 833 10.76 -13.09 12.99
CA ALA A 833 9.40 -13.25 13.50
C ALA A 833 9.04 -14.73 13.56
N ILE A 834 8.47 -15.17 14.67
CA ILE A 834 7.94 -16.51 14.85
C ILE A 834 6.48 -16.37 15.25
N GLY A 835 5.63 -17.22 14.72
CA GLY A 835 4.23 -17.21 15.08
C GLY A 835 3.54 -18.53 14.80
N MET A 836 2.32 -18.61 15.33
CA MET A 836 1.41 -19.72 15.12
C MET A 836 0.02 -19.21 14.74
N ILE A 837 -0.63 -19.95 13.88
CA ILE A 837 -1.99 -19.70 13.43
C ILE A 837 -2.82 -20.94 13.79
N VAL A 838 -3.89 -20.73 14.54
CA VAL A 838 -4.85 -21.79 14.90
C VAL A 838 -6.17 -21.47 14.21
N GLU A 839 -6.65 -22.39 13.39
CA GLU A 839 -7.94 -22.29 12.71
C GLU A 839 -8.89 -23.35 13.24
N LEU A 840 -10.06 -22.88 13.78
CA LEU A 840 -11.10 -23.68 14.43
C LEU A 840 -12.35 -23.79 13.56
#